data_695aff0e1ff549e13de3ccf58bdf5cfd
#
_entry.id   695aff0e1ff549e13de3ccf58bdf5cfd
#
_cell.length_a   1.000
_cell.length_b   1.000
_cell.length_c   1.000
_cell.angle_alpha   90.00
_cell.angle_beta   90.00
_cell.angle_gamma   90.00
#
_symmetry.space_group_name_H-M   'P 1'
#
loop_
_entity.id
_entity.type
_entity.pdbx_description
1 polymer ?
#
loop_
_entity_poly.entity_id
_entity_poly.type
_entity_poly.pdbx_seq_one_letter_code
_entity_poly.pdbx_strand_id
1 'polypeptide(L)'
;MTWLRTHAVTARFAAAFSLIATLLLLCSVSSSAQEQEQSSVRVIRELKHDVSAPLAELERMTPAQPHHFSPRLLKILPTGPASNAPEYAAPDVALQQASLPPVAANLGLNIDGLGQGQYGFNVELTPPDTNGAVGATQYVQWVNAQFAVFDKLTGALVAGPSDGNTLWTGFGGGCETNNDGDPIVQYDKMANRWVFTQFSILTLPYTECVAVSTTSDATGTYNRYAFSFGNADLPDYPKLGVWPDAYYMSFNLFVNSIFIGADACALDRNAMLAGNDSTIICFQQPSSVASLLPSDMDGTIPPAGGEPAFFMNFGTGTIQLWAFHVDFTTPTNSTFIGPTVLPVATFTARCFRSCVAQPGTTQRLDALGDRPMYRLAYRQFPSGVESLVFNHSISTGVRWYEVRSPNITPTVFQQGTFGPNSTTRWMGSIAMDQSGDMALGYSVSSSSVYPSIYFTGRVAADTPGSMEGEQPIFSGSGSQTGGVSRWGDYSAMTVDPVDDCTFWYTQEYIQSNGSFNWNTRISNLIFPNCGNGSGPSPTAVLSATKLIFPKTLIGQTTSLTVTLTNTGNATLNISKIVTTGDFAVQSNTCGAQVLAGNNCAITVGFTPTAKNSRTGILQLTDNAANNPQRVTLTGMGMSIALSPTALNFGAEPVGQTSTPQPVTISNVSTASVNLTGFSIGGIPADYTISDNICGTSLAAGTNCSLNVSFNPTKKGTRNGKLNVANNGGGTATATLTGTGQ
;
A
#
# COMPACT_ATOMS: atom_id res chain seq x y z
N MET A 1 87.41 17.19 50.12
CA MET A 1 86.02 17.48 50.54
C MET A 1 85.16 17.76 49.32
N THR A 2 85.02 16.87 48.42
CA THR A 2 84.18 17.07 47.18
C THR A 2 83.79 15.71 46.59
N TRP A 3 83.13 14.85 47.40
CA TRP A 3 82.71 13.53 46.88
C TRP A 3 81.38 12.99 47.49
N LEU A 4 80.55 13.84 48.09
CA LEU A 4 79.33 13.42 48.82
C LEU A 4 78.04 14.19 48.39
N ARG A 5 78.07 14.90 47.25
CA ARG A 5 76.85 15.63 46.78
C ARG A 5 76.23 15.14 45.44
N THR A 6 76.83 14.11 44.80
CA THR A 6 76.34 13.64 43.47
C THR A 6 75.42 12.40 43.54
N HIS A 7 75.32 11.72 44.68
CA HIS A 7 74.44 10.54 44.82
C HIS A 7 73.04 10.77 45.36
N ALA A 8 72.73 11.95 45.90
CA ALA A 8 71.43 12.25 46.47
C ALA A 8 70.39 12.80 45.42
N VAL A 9 70.86 13.24 44.24
CA VAL A 9 70.00 13.80 43.20
C VAL A 9 69.50 12.71 42.25
N THR A 10 70.27 11.63 42.03
CA THR A 10 69.86 10.52 41.16
C THR A 10 68.83 9.60 41.81
N ALA A 11 68.81 9.46 43.14
CA ALA A 11 67.79 8.67 43.83
C ALA A 11 66.41 9.31 43.90
N ARG A 12 66.31 10.65 43.80
CA ARG A 12 65.03 11.36 43.78
C ARG A 12 64.39 11.39 42.41
N PHE A 13 65.14 11.33 41.31
CA PHE A 13 64.61 11.21 39.95
C PHE A 13 64.09 9.81 39.61
N ALA A 14 64.71 8.76 40.15
CA ALA A 14 64.24 7.38 39.90
C ALA A 14 62.93 7.08 40.64
N ALA A 15 62.71 7.67 41.85
CA ALA A 15 61.45 7.52 42.59
C ALA A 15 60.26 8.30 41.94
N ALA A 16 60.53 9.47 41.32
CA ALA A 16 59.50 10.26 40.64
C ALA A 16 59.09 9.62 39.31
N PHE A 17 60.00 8.97 38.59
CA PHE A 17 59.66 8.25 37.33
C PHE A 17 58.85 6.95 37.56
N SER A 18 59.14 6.25 38.69
CA SER A 18 58.40 5.03 39.05
C SER A 18 56.95 5.33 39.50
N LEU A 19 56.73 6.50 40.17
CA LEU A 19 55.37 6.90 40.58
C LEU A 19 54.52 7.44 39.42
N ILE A 20 55.14 8.09 38.43
CA ILE A 20 54.43 8.55 37.21
C ILE A 20 54.12 7.40 36.29
N ALA A 21 54.95 6.40 36.16
CA ALA A 21 54.67 5.19 35.38
C ALA A 21 53.55 4.32 36.03
N THR A 22 53.49 4.26 37.37
CA THR A 22 52.42 3.54 38.08
C THR A 22 51.08 4.32 38.05
N LEU A 23 51.10 5.66 38.05
CA LEU A 23 49.89 6.46 37.90
C LEU A 23 49.37 6.44 36.46
N LEU A 24 50.21 6.37 35.45
CA LEU A 24 49.83 6.22 34.04
C LEU A 24 49.31 4.82 33.71
N LEU A 25 49.75 3.76 34.43
CA LEU A 25 49.21 2.40 34.31
C LEU A 25 47.85 2.23 35.06
N LEU A 26 47.51 3.10 36.01
CA LEU A 26 46.25 3.08 36.75
C LEU A 26 45.14 3.96 36.09
N CYS A 27 45.49 4.86 35.15
CA CYS A 27 44.52 5.60 34.35
C CYS A 27 44.19 4.93 33.01
N SER A 28 44.78 3.78 32.67
CA SER A 28 44.50 3.07 31.42
C SER A 28 43.59 1.87 31.58
N VAL A 29 42.94 1.69 32.72
CA VAL A 29 41.96 0.60 32.95
C VAL A 29 40.70 1.20 33.56
N SER A 30 39.95 1.95 32.76
CA SER A 30 38.51 2.09 32.86
C SER A 30 37.94 2.71 31.56
N SER A 31 38.32 2.19 30.40
CA SER A 31 37.33 2.03 29.35
C SER A 31 36.56 0.75 29.77
N SER A 32 35.58 0.92 30.63
CA SER A 32 34.47 -0.03 30.67
C SER A 32 33.89 -0.03 29.25
N ALA A 33 34.28 -1.02 28.46
CA ALA A 33 33.35 -1.51 27.47
C ALA A 33 32.09 -1.81 28.28
N GLN A 34 31.05 -0.99 28.19
CA GLN A 34 29.71 -1.42 28.48
C GLN A 34 29.54 -2.63 27.57
N GLU A 35 29.63 -3.83 28.12
CA GLU A 35 29.01 -5.00 27.52
C GLU A 35 27.56 -4.56 27.32
N GLN A 36 27.23 -4.22 26.06
CA GLN A 36 25.88 -4.03 25.63
C GLN A 36 25.22 -5.38 25.89
N GLU A 37 24.36 -5.47 26.90
CA GLU A 37 23.50 -6.65 27.09
C GLU A 37 22.77 -6.82 25.76
N GLN A 38 23.21 -7.80 24.99
CA GLN A 38 22.56 -8.18 23.75
C GLN A 38 21.17 -8.68 24.16
N SER A 39 20.13 -7.94 23.78
CA SER A 39 18.76 -8.34 24.08
C SER A 39 18.54 -9.78 23.59
N SER A 40 17.92 -10.61 24.40
CA SER A 40 17.70 -12.01 24.05
C SER A 40 16.79 -12.11 22.82
N VAL A 41 17.19 -12.93 21.86
CA VAL A 41 16.36 -13.25 20.67
C VAL A 41 15.04 -13.86 21.14
N ARG A 42 13.93 -13.29 20.72
CA ARG A 42 12.58 -13.82 20.90
C ARG A 42 12.05 -14.34 19.56
N VAL A 43 11.61 -15.60 19.53
CA VAL A 43 11.05 -16.23 18.33
C VAL A 43 9.55 -16.43 18.56
N ILE A 44 8.74 -15.86 17.71
CA ILE A 44 7.28 -15.98 17.72
C ILE A 44 6.87 -16.80 16.49
N ARG A 45 6.21 -17.93 16.70
CA ARG A 45 5.61 -18.72 15.63
C ARG A 45 4.20 -18.24 15.37
N GLU A 46 3.73 -18.35 14.15
CA GLU A 46 2.33 -18.05 13.88
C GLU A 46 1.39 -18.97 14.68
N LEU A 47 0.24 -18.44 15.05
CA LEU A 47 -0.88 -19.21 15.60
C LEU A 47 -1.59 -19.98 14.48
N LYS A 48 -1.66 -19.38 13.30
CA LYS A 48 -2.37 -19.90 12.15
C LYS A 48 -1.94 -19.16 10.88
N HIS A 49 -1.95 -19.88 9.76
CA HIS A 49 -1.95 -19.31 8.42
C HIS A 49 -2.95 -20.03 7.52
N ASP A 50 -3.36 -19.38 6.44
CA ASP A 50 -4.15 -19.94 5.35
C ASP A 50 -4.05 -19.05 4.09
N VAL A 51 -4.80 -19.42 3.05
CA VAL A 51 -4.96 -18.62 1.84
C VAL A 51 -6.41 -18.15 1.76
N SER A 52 -6.61 -16.85 1.61
CA SER A 52 -7.94 -16.25 1.54
C SER A 52 -8.65 -16.52 0.21
N ALA A 53 -9.97 -16.34 0.17
CA ALA A 53 -10.71 -16.06 -1.07
C ALA A 53 -10.29 -14.68 -1.63
N PRO A 54 -10.61 -14.35 -2.91
CA PRO A 54 -10.44 -13.00 -3.45
C PRO A 54 -11.26 -11.96 -2.67
N LEU A 55 -10.76 -10.70 -2.60
CA LEU A 55 -11.37 -9.64 -1.80
C LEU A 55 -12.88 -9.47 -2.05
N ALA A 56 -13.32 -9.44 -3.31
CA ALA A 56 -14.74 -9.32 -3.63
C ALA A 56 -15.62 -10.49 -3.12
N GLU A 57 -15.02 -11.64 -2.83
CA GLU A 57 -15.72 -12.77 -2.19
C GLU A 57 -15.71 -12.63 -0.67
N LEU A 58 -14.59 -12.19 -0.09
CA LEU A 58 -14.50 -11.87 1.33
C LEU A 58 -15.52 -10.80 1.72
N GLU A 59 -15.67 -9.73 0.95
CA GLU A 59 -16.67 -8.67 1.15
C GLU A 59 -18.11 -9.21 1.13
N ARG A 60 -18.41 -10.18 0.25
CA ARG A 60 -19.73 -10.83 0.21
C ARG A 60 -19.96 -11.79 1.37
N MET A 61 -18.91 -12.40 1.90
CA MET A 61 -18.98 -13.30 3.05
C MET A 61 -19.04 -12.55 4.38
N THR A 62 -18.48 -11.35 4.43
CA THR A 62 -18.54 -10.50 5.61
C THR A 62 -20.00 -10.06 5.79
N PRO A 63 -20.67 -10.41 6.91
CA PRO A 63 -22.02 -9.94 7.17
C PRO A 63 -22.00 -8.42 7.14
N ALA A 64 -22.97 -7.81 6.43
CA ALA A 64 -23.20 -6.37 6.54
C ALA A 64 -23.50 -6.07 8.02
N GLN A 65 -22.48 -5.71 8.78
CA GLN A 65 -22.67 -5.23 10.14
C GLN A 65 -23.42 -3.91 10.00
N PRO A 66 -24.58 -3.76 10.68
CA PRO A 66 -25.11 -2.42 10.80
C PRO A 66 -24.05 -1.62 11.56
N HIS A 67 -23.40 -0.68 10.85
CA HIS A 67 -22.42 0.23 11.43
C HIS A 67 -23.13 1.14 12.45
N HIS A 68 -23.42 0.61 13.62
CA HIS A 68 -23.95 1.31 14.78
C HIS A 68 -22.89 1.45 15.88
N PHE A 69 -21.63 1.70 15.47
CA PHE A 69 -20.63 2.07 16.46
C PHE A 69 -20.80 3.55 16.79
N SER A 70 -20.92 3.86 18.08
CA SER A 70 -20.69 5.25 18.51
C SER A 70 -19.25 5.59 18.16
N PRO A 71 -18.98 6.71 17.45
CA PRO A 71 -17.64 7.10 17.07
C PRO A 71 -16.66 7.03 18.24
N ARG A 72 -15.51 6.38 18.04
CA ARG A 72 -14.52 6.10 19.09
C ARG A 72 -13.24 6.90 18.87
N LEU A 73 -12.79 7.58 19.93
CA LEU A 73 -11.49 8.25 19.96
C LEU A 73 -10.41 7.24 20.36
N LEU A 74 -9.42 7.03 19.49
CA LEU A 74 -8.26 6.21 19.79
C LEU A 74 -7.34 6.97 20.75
N LYS A 75 -6.91 6.29 21.80
CA LYS A 75 -6.01 6.86 22.81
C LYS A 75 -4.59 6.42 22.53
N ILE A 76 -3.68 7.36 22.51
CA ILE A 76 -2.26 7.06 22.48
C ILE A 76 -1.76 6.73 23.87
N LEU A 77 -0.98 5.67 23.99
CA LEU A 77 -0.28 5.34 25.22
C LEU A 77 1.08 6.08 25.28
N PRO A 78 1.42 6.73 26.41
CA PRO A 78 2.67 7.47 26.52
C PRO A 78 3.86 6.52 26.63
N THR A 79 4.91 6.75 25.86
CA THR A 79 6.16 5.97 25.87
C THR A 79 7.19 6.46 26.91
N GLY A 80 6.84 7.43 27.73
CA GLY A 80 7.69 7.96 28.80
C GLY A 80 6.97 8.96 29.69
N PRO A 81 7.58 9.39 30.80
CA PRO A 81 7.04 10.48 31.59
C PRO A 81 6.96 11.72 30.70
N ALA A 82 5.80 12.39 30.73
CA ALA A 82 5.63 13.65 30.02
C ALA A 82 6.82 14.56 30.38
N SER A 83 7.67 14.84 29.41
CA SER A 83 8.83 15.71 29.61
C SER A 83 8.31 17.11 29.94
N ASN A 84 8.27 17.44 31.23
CA ASN A 84 8.13 18.80 31.72
C ASN A 84 9.48 19.55 31.67
N ALA A 85 10.39 19.13 30.78
CA ALA A 85 11.63 19.83 30.56
C ALA A 85 11.28 21.26 30.13
N PRO A 86 11.78 22.29 30.84
CA PRO A 86 11.60 23.66 30.39
C PRO A 86 12.18 23.77 28.99
N GLU A 87 11.42 24.37 28.10
CA GLU A 87 11.76 24.65 26.71
C GLU A 87 12.97 25.61 26.68
N TYR A 88 14.16 25.08 26.89
CA TYR A 88 15.40 25.80 26.60
C TYR A 88 15.56 25.71 25.07
N ALA A 89 14.96 26.68 24.40
CA ALA A 89 15.05 26.84 22.97
C ALA A 89 16.47 27.23 22.58
N ALA A 90 17.35 26.26 22.39
CA ALA A 90 18.55 26.49 21.61
C ALA A 90 18.12 26.92 20.20
N PRO A 91 18.77 27.95 19.59
CA PRO A 91 18.46 28.34 18.23
C PRO A 91 18.58 27.12 17.30
N ASP A 92 17.56 26.89 16.49
CA ASP A 92 17.59 25.84 15.47
C ASP A 92 18.49 26.28 14.31
N VAL A 93 19.75 25.87 14.35
CA VAL A 93 20.76 26.25 13.35
C VAL A 93 20.52 25.60 11.96
N ALA A 94 19.64 24.60 11.88
CA ALA A 94 19.22 23.98 10.61
C ALA A 94 17.89 24.56 10.09
N LEU A 95 17.33 25.58 10.74
CA LEU A 95 16.11 26.26 10.27
C LEU A 95 16.42 27.03 8.99
N GLN A 96 15.72 26.70 7.93
CA GLN A 96 15.78 27.42 6.67
C GLN A 96 15.11 28.80 6.82
N GLN A 97 15.92 29.85 6.76
CA GLN A 97 15.48 31.23 6.93
C GLN A 97 14.96 31.87 5.63
N ALA A 98 15.39 31.38 4.48
CA ALA A 98 15.05 31.95 3.19
C ALA A 98 13.84 31.23 2.58
N SER A 99 12.89 32.03 2.06
CA SER A 99 11.88 31.51 1.14
C SER A 99 12.55 31.30 -0.22
N LEU A 100 12.58 30.06 -0.71
CA LEU A 100 13.04 29.71 -2.05
C LEU A 100 11.87 29.80 -3.05
N PRO A 101 12.15 29.76 -4.36
CA PRO A 101 11.11 29.61 -5.38
C PRO A 101 10.18 28.45 -5.05
N PRO A 102 8.93 28.45 -5.54
CA PRO A 102 8.02 27.32 -5.38
C PRO A 102 8.69 26.01 -5.83
N VAL A 103 8.34 24.92 -5.14
CA VAL A 103 8.88 23.59 -5.47
C VAL A 103 8.66 23.26 -6.94
N ALA A 104 9.70 22.75 -7.59
CA ALA A 104 9.69 22.44 -9.02
C ALA A 104 8.80 21.24 -9.36
N ALA A 105 8.45 20.39 -8.39
CA ALA A 105 7.62 19.22 -8.61
C ALA A 105 6.20 19.61 -9.09
N ASN A 106 5.73 18.89 -10.11
CA ASN A 106 4.38 19.04 -10.63
C ASN A 106 3.42 18.14 -9.87
N LEU A 107 2.33 18.72 -9.37
CA LEU A 107 1.22 17.98 -8.78
C LEU A 107 0.40 17.35 -9.93
N GLY A 108 0.26 16.04 -9.92
CA GLY A 108 -0.53 15.27 -10.90
C GLY A 108 -1.92 14.91 -10.39
N LEU A 109 -2.19 13.60 -10.25
CA LEU A 109 -3.43 13.11 -9.67
C LEU A 109 -3.62 13.66 -8.26
N ASN A 110 -4.82 14.15 -7.96
CA ASN A 110 -5.16 14.70 -6.65
C ASN A 110 -6.65 14.44 -6.38
N ILE A 111 -6.95 13.34 -5.70
CA ILE A 111 -8.29 12.81 -5.50
C ILE A 111 -8.65 12.71 -4.02
N ASP A 112 -9.94 12.64 -3.71
CA ASP A 112 -10.40 12.31 -2.38
C ASP A 112 -10.00 10.87 -2.05
N GLY A 113 -9.42 10.67 -0.86
CA GLY A 113 -9.27 9.38 -0.23
C GLY A 113 -10.47 9.06 0.66
N LEU A 114 -10.32 8.06 1.54
CA LEU A 114 -11.33 7.72 2.54
C LEU A 114 -11.52 8.90 3.51
N GLY A 115 -12.77 9.17 3.88
CA GLY A 115 -13.10 10.25 4.80
C GLY A 115 -14.61 10.49 4.86
N GLN A 116 -15.04 11.39 5.72
CA GLN A 116 -16.46 11.62 6.00
C GLN A 116 -17.26 11.92 4.73
N GLY A 117 -18.18 11.03 4.40
CA GLY A 117 -19.08 11.13 3.24
C GLY A 117 -18.47 10.73 1.90
N GLN A 118 -17.18 10.37 1.83
CA GLN A 118 -16.53 9.91 0.61
C GLN A 118 -16.79 8.41 0.38
N TYR A 119 -17.13 8.02 -0.83
CA TYR A 119 -17.36 6.61 -1.22
C TYR A 119 -18.34 5.84 -0.30
N GLY A 120 -19.24 6.54 0.41
CA GLY A 120 -20.13 5.94 1.40
C GLY A 120 -19.51 5.71 2.78
N PHE A 121 -18.23 6.12 2.96
CA PHE A 121 -17.53 6.01 4.25
C PHE A 121 -18.07 7.00 5.28
N ASN A 122 -18.17 6.55 6.53
CA ASN A 122 -18.46 7.38 7.69
C ASN A 122 -17.35 7.21 8.72
N VAL A 123 -16.89 8.32 9.28
CA VAL A 123 -15.83 8.30 10.29
C VAL A 123 -16.34 7.68 11.60
N GLU A 124 -15.81 6.51 11.94
CA GLU A 124 -16.11 5.77 13.16
C GLU A 124 -14.97 5.84 14.18
N LEU A 125 -13.74 5.99 13.69
CA LEU A 125 -12.53 6.11 14.52
C LEU A 125 -11.83 7.45 14.24
N THR A 126 -11.21 8.00 15.25
CA THR A 126 -10.35 9.20 15.16
C THR A 126 -9.14 8.97 16.06
N PRO A 127 -7.94 9.22 15.53
CA PRO A 127 -7.58 9.81 14.24
C PRO A 127 -7.61 8.79 13.08
N PRO A 128 -7.37 9.22 11.82
CA PRO A 128 -7.36 8.31 10.67
C PRO A 128 -6.09 7.45 10.55
N ASP A 129 -4.95 7.89 11.08
CA ASP A 129 -3.64 7.23 10.93
C ASP A 129 -3.39 6.87 9.46
N THR A 130 -3.32 7.91 8.64
CA THR A 130 -3.42 7.82 7.19
C THR A 130 -2.21 7.09 6.60
N ASN A 131 -2.43 5.90 6.07
CA ASN A 131 -1.43 5.09 5.41
C ASN A 131 -1.83 4.79 3.96
N GLY A 132 -0.85 4.50 3.11
CA GLY A 132 -1.11 4.11 1.74
C GLY A 132 0.18 3.81 0.99
N ALA A 133 0.06 2.95 -0.01
CA ALA A 133 1.16 2.56 -0.86
C ALA A 133 0.75 2.49 -2.33
N VAL A 134 1.70 2.75 -3.22
CA VAL A 134 1.53 2.63 -4.66
C VAL A 134 2.15 1.32 -5.16
N GLY A 135 1.37 0.56 -5.93
CA GLY A 135 1.82 -0.62 -6.64
C GLY A 135 2.01 -0.37 -8.13
N ALA A 136 2.08 -1.45 -8.91
CA ALA A 136 2.29 -1.35 -10.35
C ALA A 136 1.11 -0.69 -11.08
N THR A 137 -0.13 -0.98 -10.68
CA THR A 137 -1.37 -0.53 -11.35
C THR A 137 -2.41 0.04 -10.40
N GLN A 138 -2.21 -0.07 -9.10
CA GLN A 138 -3.16 0.28 -8.06
C GLN A 138 -2.50 1.14 -7.00
N TYR A 139 -3.28 1.96 -6.32
CA TYR A 139 -2.95 2.59 -5.06
C TYR A 139 -3.88 2.03 -3.99
N VAL A 140 -3.32 1.63 -2.86
CA VAL A 140 -4.12 1.21 -1.70
C VAL A 140 -3.97 2.25 -0.62
N GLN A 141 -5.10 2.74 -0.11
CA GLN A 141 -5.15 3.56 1.08
C GLN A 141 -5.76 2.76 2.22
N TRP A 142 -5.14 2.84 3.40
CA TRP A 142 -5.71 2.31 4.63
C TRP A 142 -5.76 3.43 5.68
N VAL A 143 -6.94 3.68 6.19
CA VAL A 143 -7.16 4.55 7.34
C VAL A 143 -7.61 3.68 8.51
N ASN A 144 -7.56 4.19 9.74
CA ASN A 144 -8.03 3.42 10.88
C ASN A 144 -9.37 2.78 10.61
N ALA A 145 -9.39 1.46 10.70
CA ALA A 145 -10.46 0.50 10.53
C ALA A 145 -10.95 0.23 9.09
N GLN A 146 -10.57 1.00 8.06
CA GLN A 146 -11.02 0.70 6.69
C GLN A 146 -9.95 0.97 5.62
N PHE A 147 -9.99 0.19 4.54
CA PHE A 147 -9.11 0.38 3.39
C PHE A 147 -9.91 0.45 2.08
N ALA A 148 -9.27 1.00 1.06
CA ALA A 148 -9.80 1.04 -0.30
C ALA A 148 -8.68 0.88 -1.33
N VAL A 149 -9.03 0.31 -2.47
CA VAL A 149 -8.15 0.11 -3.62
C VAL A 149 -8.57 1.05 -4.73
N PHE A 150 -7.63 1.82 -5.27
CA PHE A 150 -7.85 2.77 -6.36
C PHE A 150 -7.04 2.37 -7.59
N ASP A 151 -7.58 2.61 -8.76
CA ASP A 151 -6.82 2.52 -10.01
C ASP A 151 -5.77 3.65 -10.05
N LYS A 152 -4.51 3.28 -10.20
CA LYS A 152 -3.38 4.21 -10.12
C LYS A 152 -3.42 5.30 -11.19
N LEU A 153 -3.90 4.97 -12.38
CA LEU A 153 -3.89 5.90 -13.52
C LEU A 153 -5.03 6.92 -13.45
N THR A 154 -6.22 6.46 -13.07
CA THR A 154 -7.43 7.28 -13.11
C THR A 154 -7.87 7.81 -11.76
N GLY A 155 -7.37 7.23 -10.66
CA GLY A 155 -7.85 7.49 -9.31
C GLY A 155 -9.24 6.94 -9.01
N ALA A 156 -9.82 6.15 -9.91
CA ALA A 156 -11.13 5.57 -9.68
C ALA A 156 -11.09 4.49 -8.59
N LEU A 157 -12.13 4.46 -7.73
CA LEU A 157 -12.29 3.40 -6.74
C LEU A 157 -12.48 2.05 -7.46
N VAL A 158 -11.67 1.06 -7.08
CA VAL A 158 -11.70 -0.33 -7.61
C VAL A 158 -12.41 -1.26 -6.64
N ALA A 159 -12.12 -1.14 -5.33
CA ALA A 159 -12.72 -1.95 -4.27
C ALA A 159 -12.76 -1.18 -2.94
N GLY A 160 -13.68 -1.53 -2.08
CA GLY A 160 -13.88 -0.89 -0.78
C GLY A 160 -14.85 0.31 -0.84
N PRO A 161 -14.96 1.13 0.24
CA PRO A 161 -14.29 0.95 1.53
C PRO A 161 -14.67 -0.37 2.20
N SER A 162 -13.68 -1.10 2.67
CA SER A 162 -13.86 -2.38 3.36
C SER A 162 -13.22 -2.29 4.75
N ASP A 163 -13.86 -2.90 5.76
CA ASP A 163 -13.30 -2.99 7.10
C ASP A 163 -11.95 -3.72 7.05
N GLY A 164 -10.96 -3.28 7.84
CA GLY A 164 -9.63 -3.87 7.85
C GLY A 164 -9.65 -5.38 8.08
N ASN A 165 -10.49 -5.84 9.01
CA ASN A 165 -10.64 -7.27 9.32
C ASN A 165 -11.38 -8.08 8.24
N THR A 166 -11.94 -7.45 7.20
CA THR A 166 -12.50 -8.15 6.02
C THR A 166 -11.47 -9.06 5.36
N LEU A 167 -10.19 -8.66 5.35
CA LEU A 167 -9.11 -9.50 4.84
C LEU A 167 -8.98 -10.84 5.55
N TRP A 168 -9.45 -10.94 6.82
CA TRP A 168 -9.40 -12.16 7.63
C TRP A 168 -10.76 -12.85 7.79
N THR A 169 -11.79 -12.49 7.01
CA THR A 169 -13.10 -13.18 7.02
C THR A 169 -12.90 -14.69 6.81
N GLY A 170 -13.47 -15.52 7.70
CA GLY A 170 -13.33 -16.98 7.74
C GLY A 170 -11.99 -17.48 8.29
N PHE A 171 -11.07 -16.59 8.67
CA PHE A 171 -9.77 -16.96 9.26
C PHE A 171 -9.91 -17.41 10.71
N GLY A 172 -10.81 -16.82 11.49
CA GLY A 172 -11.02 -17.07 12.91
C GLY A 172 -10.07 -16.26 13.81
N GLY A 173 -10.37 -16.29 15.11
CA GLY A 173 -9.60 -15.58 16.13
C GLY A 173 -9.74 -14.06 16.08
N GLY A 174 -8.83 -13.35 16.78
CA GLY A 174 -8.88 -11.90 16.91
C GLY A 174 -8.74 -11.18 15.56
N CYS A 175 -7.98 -11.71 14.62
CA CYS A 175 -7.82 -11.10 13.30
C CYS A 175 -9.13 -10.98 12.51
N GLU A 176 -10.05 -11.96 12.65
CA GLU A 176 -11.38 -11.89 12.03
C GLU A 176 -12.35 -11.01 12.81
N THR A 177 -12.32 -11.10 14.15
CA THR A 177 -13.35 -10.51 14.99
C THR A 177 -13.11 -9.06 15.38
N ASN A 178 -11.85 -8.60 15.31
CA ASN A 178 -11.45 -7.28 15.77
C ASN A 178 -11.01 -6.41 14.58
N ASN A 179 -11.36 -5.14 14.65
CA ASN A 179 -10.95 -4.11 13.68
C ASN A 179 -10.42 -2.94 14.51
N ASP A 180 -9.15 -3.09 15.00
CA ASP A 180 -8.64 -2.26 16.10
C ASP A 180 -7.82 -1.06 15.64
N GLY A 181 -7.27 -1.10 14.44
CA GLY A 181 -6.56 0.04 13.85
C GLY A 181 -5.05 -0.14 13.74
N ASP A 182 -4.32 0.97 13.71
CA ASP A 182 -2.90 1.12 13.44
C ASP A 182 -2.42 0.36 12.19
N PRO A 183 -3.13 0.48 11.07
CA PRO A 183 -2.84 -0.32 9.90
C PRO A 183 -1.61 0.19 9.15
N ILE A 184 -0.86 -0.75 8.56
CA ILE A 184 0.16 -0.42 7.55
C ILE A 184 -0.09 -1.27 6.31
N VAL A 185 -0.14 -0.61 5.16
CA VAL A 185 -0.08 -1.25 3.84
C VAL A 185 1.20 -0.86 3.13
N GLN A 186 1.89 -1.85 2.57
CA GLN A 186 3.09 -1.66 1.77
C GLN A 186 3.01 -2.46 0.47
N TYR A 187 3.78 -2.03 -0.52
CA TYR A 187 3.98 -2.77 -1.75
C TYR A 187 5.40 -3.32 -1.83
N ASP A 188 5.52 -4.62 -1.69
CA ASP A 188 6.77 -5.33 -1.93
C ASP A 188 7.08 -5.33 -3.43
N LYS A 189 7.81 -4.34 -3.89
CA LYS A 189 8.13 -4.14 -5.30
C LYS A 189 9.02 -5.25 -5.87
N MET A 190 9.84 -5.90 -5.05
CA MET A 190 10.71 -7.01 -5.48
C MET A 190 9.90 -8.27 -5.82
N ALA A 191 8.86 -8.54 -5.05
CA ALA A 191 7.97 -9.68 -5.28
C ALA A 191 6.72 -9.32 -6.10
N ASN A 192 6.42 -8.03 -6.31
CA ASN A 192 5.16 -7.51 -6.82
C ASN A 192 3.97 -8.01 -6.00
N ARG A 193 3.99 -7.74 -4.69
CA ARG A 193 2.97 -8.18 -3.73
C ARG A 193 2.59 -7.05 -2.78
N TRP A 194 1.35 -7.07 -2.35
CA TRP A 194 0.84 -6.21 -1.30
C TRP A 194 1.04 -6.87 0.06
N VAL A 195 1.40 -6.08 1.06
CA VAL A 195 1.53 -6.50 2.45
C VAL A 195 0.64 -5.61 3.30
N PHE A 196 -0.30 -6.22 4.00
CA PHE A 196 -1.24 -5.56 4.90
C PHE A 196 -0.99 -6.03 6.31
N THR A 197 -0.94 -5.12 7.26
CA THR A 197 -0.82 -5.46 8.68
C THR A 197 -1.76 -4.63 9.53
N GLN A 198 -2.34 -5.25 10.55
CA GLN A 198 -3.07 -4.57 11.63
C GLN A 198 -2.97 -5.38 12.90
N PHE A 199 -3.05 -4.74 14.04
CA PHE A 199 -3.12 -5.46 15.31
C PHE A 199 -4.57 -5.86 15.68
N SER A 200 -4.69 -6.87 16.53
CA SER A 200 -5.90 -7.27 17.23
C SER A 200 -5.61 -7.24 18.72
N ILE A 201 -6.11 -6.23 19.43
CA ILE A 201 -5.78 -5.93 20.83
C ILE A 201 -7.00 -5.80 21.77
N LEU A 202 -8.22 -5.82 21.24
CA LEU A 202 -9.45 -5.82 22.09
C LEU A 202 -9.73 -7.17 22.70
N THR A 203 -9.19 -8.26 22.16
CA THR A 203 -9.31 -9.62 22.70
C THR A 203 -7.93 -10.24 22.87
N LEU A 204 -7.81 -11.16 23.84
CA LEU A 204 -6.59 -11.90 24.07
C LEU A 204 -6.57 -13.23 23.29
N PRO A 205 -5.39 -13.68 22.84
CA PRO A 205 -4.11 -13.03 22.99
C PRO A 205 -3.97 -11.81 22.09
N TYR A 206 -3.17 -10.81 22.47
CA TYR A 206 -2.77 -9.72 21.58
C TYR A 206 -2.08 -10.30 20.35
N THR A 207 -2.50 -9.88 19.18
CA THR A 207 -2.11 -10.53 17.92
C THR A 207 -1.75 -9.48 16.87
N GLU A 208 -0.69 -9.71 16.12
CA GLU A 208 -0.42 -9.02 14.86
C GLU A 208 -0.93 -9.87 13.70
N CYS A 209 -1.76 -9.27 12.85
CA CYS A 209 -2.39 -9.88 11.70
C CYS A 209 -1.67 -9.41 10.43
N VAL A 210 -1.14 -10.34 9.63
CA VAL A 210 -0.40 -10.02 8.40
C VAL A 210 -1.03 -10.74 7.22
N ALA A 211 -1.23 -10.02 6.10
CA ALA A 211 -1.73 -10.60 4.86
C ALA A 211 -0.83 -10.19 3.70
N VAL A 212 -0.29 -11.18 2.97
CA VAL A 212 0.57 -10.97 1.80
C VAL A 212 -0.17 -11.43 0.56
N SER A 213 -0.37 -10.56 -0.41
CA SER A 213 -1.12 -10.92 -1.63
C SER A 213 -0.40 -12.01 -2.44
N THR A 214 -1.15 -12.89 -3.06
CA THR A 214 -0.58 -13.95 -3.91
C THR A 214 -0.25 -13.47 -5.32
N THR A 215 -0.74 -12.27 -5.69
CA THR A 215 -0.49 -11.61 -6.98
C THR A 215 -0.23 -10.12 -6.77
N SER A 216 0.06 -9.39 -7.84
CA SER A 216 0.18 -7.92 -7.81
C SER A 216 -1.15 -7.17 -7.73
N ASP A 217 -2.28 -7.87 -7.78
CA ASP A 217 -3.62 -7.30 -7.67
C ASP A 217 -4.07 -7.30 -6.21
N ALA A 218 -4.31 -6.12 -5.64
CA ALA A 218 -4.78 -5.95 -4.27
C ALA A 218 -6.20 -6.49 -4.03
N THR A 219 -6.95 -6.79 -5.09
CA THR A 219 -8.29 -7.41 -4.97
C THR A 219 -8.27 -8.93 -5.06
N GLY A 220 -7.06 -9.51 -5.20
CA GLY A 220 -6.83 -10.95 -5.30
C GLY A 220 -6.92 -11.70 -3.97
N THR A 221 -6.24 -12.84 -3.92
CA THR A 221 -6.13 -13.70 -2.73
C THR A 221 -4.89 -13.35 -1.90
N TYR A 222 -4.88 -13.73 -0.63
CA TYR A 222 -3.82 -13.42 0.32
C TYR A 222 -3.38 -14.65 1.11
N ASN A 223 -2.07 -14.82 1.30
CA ASN A 223 -1.51 -15.64 2.36
C ASN A 223 -1.66 -14.86 3.67
N ARG A 224 -2.45 -15.38 4.62
CA ARG A 224 -2.82 -14.69 5.88
C ARG A 224 -2.16 -15.36 7.05
N TYR A 225 -1.75 -14.55 8.02
CA TYR A 225 -1.01 -14.98 9.21
C TYR A 225 -1.51 -14.27 10.46
N ALA A 226 -1.44 -14.95 11.59
CA ALA A 226 -1.68 -14.38 12.91
C ALA A 226 -0.51 -14.73 13.84
N PHE A 227 0.12 -13.71 14.45
CA PHE A 227 1.23 -13.87 15.39
C PHE A 227 0.86 -13.36 16.77
N SER A 228 1.04 -14.20 17.80
CA SER A 228 0.67 -13.84 19.17
C SER A 228 1.82 -13.19 19.93
N PHE A 229 1.54 -12.00 20.48
CA PHE A 229 2.39 -11.36 21.50
C PHE A 229 2.02 -11.79 22.93
N GLY A 230 1.08 -12.73 23.07
CA GLY A 230 0.63 -13.24 24.36
C GLY A 230 -0.47 -12.41 24.99
N ASN A 231 -0.65 -12.56 26.31
CA ASN A 231 -1.72 -11.89 27.04
C ASN A 231 -1.27 -10.66 27.84
N ALA A 232 0.02 -10.36 27.81
CA ALA A 232 0.63 -9.31 28.63
C ALA A 232 1.21 -8.18 27.79
N ASP A 233 1.90 -8.52 26.70
CA ASP A 233 2.68 -7.60 25.89
C ASP A 233 1.81 -7.01 24.77
N LEU A 234 1.22 -5.83 25.02
CA LEU A 234 0.44 -5.11 24.00
C LEU A 234 1.39 -4.47 22.99
N PRO A 235 1.37 -4.88 21.71
CA PRO A 235 2.21 -4.32 20.64
C PRO A 235 1.52 -3.13 20.00
N ASP A 236 1.77 -1.93 20.50
CA ASP A 236 1.19 -0.67 20.02
C ASP A 236 2.08 0.00 18.97
N TYR A 237 1.51 0.83 18.13
CA TYR A 237 2.22 1.67 17.17
C TYR A 237 3.10 0.85 16.18
N PRO A 238 2.56 -0.17 15.46
CA PRO A 238 3.31 -0.94 14.49
C PRO A 238 3.86 -0.07 13.37
N LYS A 239 5.08 -0.36 12.92
CA LYS A 239 5.66 0.23 11.71
C LYS A 239 6.29 -0.88 10.88
N LEU A 240 6.12 -0.82 9.56
CA LEU A 240 6.54 -1.85 8.62
C LEU A 240 7.49 -1.27 7.57
N GLY A 241 8.56 -2.00 7.26
CA GLY A 241 9.45 -1.77 6.14
C GLY A 241 9.70 -3.05 5.36
N VAL A 242 9.84 -2.94 4.05
CA VAL A 242 10.12 -4.05 3.14
C VAL A 242 11.61 -4.10 2.84
N TRP A 243 12.23 -5.27 3.05
CA TRP A 243 13.63 -5.53 2.79
C TRP A 243 13.80 -6.85 2.04
N PRO A 244 14.93 -7.12 1.36
CA PRO A 244 15.06 -8.34 0.56
C PRO A 244 14.88 -9.65 1.32
N ASP A 245 15.35 -9.73 2.56
CA ASP A 245 15.39 -10.96 3.38
C ASP A 245 14.18 -11.09 4.33
N ALA A 246 13.54 -9.97 4.72
CA ALA A 246 12.42 -9.99 5.66
C ALA A 246 11.47 -8.80 5.46
N TYR A 247 10.29 -8.89 6.03
CA TYR A 247 9.47 -7.73 6.38
C TYR A 247 9.85 -7.32 7.80
N TYR A 248 10.37 -6.10 7.96
CA TYR A 248 10.80 -5.62 9.27
C TYR A 248 9.71 -4.77 9.92
N MET A 249 9.42 -5.06 11.17
CA MET A 249 8.42 -4.33 11.94
C MET A 249 9.00 -3.83 13.27
N SER A 250 8.40 -2.78 13.77
CA SER A 250 8.66 -2.32 15.14
C SER A 250 7.35 -2.10 15.88
N PHE A 251 7.39 -2.24 17.20
CA PHE A 251 6.27 -2.02 18.10
C PHE A 251 6.73 -1.28 19.35
N ASN A 252 5.85 -0.51 19.97
CA ASN A 252 5.99 -0.07 21.35
C ASN A 252 5.29 -1.09 22.25
N LEU A 253 6.00 -1.75 23.15
CA LEU A 253 5.43 -2.76 24.04
C LEU A 253 4.94 -2.14 25.35
N PHE A 254 3.73 -2.51 25.74
CA PHE A 254 3.12 -2.08 26.99
C PHE A 254 2.64 -3.29 27.80
N VAL A 255 2.96 -3.30 29.09
CA VAL A 255 2.42 -4.24 30.06
C VAL A 255 1.56 -3.48 31.07
N ASN A 256 0.30 -3.81 31.19
CA ASN A 256 -0.67 -3.06 32.04
C ASN A 256 -0.64 -1.53 31.76
N SER A 257 -0.57 -1.13 30.51
CA SER A 257 -0.46 0.26 30.05
C SER A 257 0.83 0.98 30.47
N ILE A 258 1.86 0.24 30.92
CA ILE A 258 3.19 0.77 31.20
C ILE A 258 4.11 0.41 30.05
N PHE A 259 4.74 1.41 29.46
CA PHE A 259 5.72 1.21 28.40
C PHE A 259 6.96 0.49 28.91
N ILE A 260 7.36 -0.59 28.25
CA ILE A 260 8.50 -1.44 28.64
C ILE A 260 9.65 -1.41 27.62
N GLY A 261 9.47 -0.76 26.48
CA GLY A 261 10.50 -0.59 25.44
C GLY A 261 9.94 -0.85 24.04
N ALA A 262 10.71 -0.49 23.02
CA ALA A 262 10.40 -0.85 21.66
C ALA A 262 10.81 -2.29 21.36
N ASP A 263 10.12 -2.94 20.43
CA ASP A 263 10.49 -4.24 19.89
C ASP A 263 10.86 -4.08 18.40
N ALA A 264 12.01 -4.58 17.99
CA ALA A 264 12.44 -4.63 16.60
C ALA A 264 12.29 -6.08 16.10
N CYS A 265 11.49 -6.29 15.08
CA CYS A 265 11.08 -7.62 14.63
C CYS A 265 11.36 -7.82 13.13
N ALA A 266 11.65 -9.05 12.73
CA ALA A 266 11.77 -9.50 11.36
C ALA A 266 10.80 -10.66 11.11
N LEU A 267 9.98 -10.56 10.09
CA LEU A 267 9.00 -11.56 9.65
C LEU A 267 9.58 -12.30 8.43
N ASP A 268 9.45 -13.63 8.40
CA ASP A 268 9.98 -14.46 7.30
C ASP A 268 9.21 -14.16 5.99
N ARG A 269 9.73 -13.18 5.24
CA ARG A 269 9.17 -12.75 3.95
C ARG A 269 9.08 -13.90 2.95
N ASN A 270 10.09 -14.75 2.88
CA ASN A 270 10.13 -15.84 1.91
C ASN A 270 9.08 -16.91 2.21
N ALA A 271 8.91 -17.27 3.48
CA ALA A 271 7.85 -18.17 3.92
C ALA A 271 6.47 -17.58 3.63
N MET A 272 6.25 -16.29 3.96
CA MET A 272 4.97 -15.61 3.76
C MET A 272 4.60 -15.48 2.26
N LEU A 273 5.55 -15.17 1.40
CA LEU A 273 5.34 -15.12 -0.06
C LEU A 273 4.95 -16.48 -0.63
N ALA A 274 5.49 -17.56 -0.06
CA ALA A 274 5.22 -18.92 -0.48
C ALA A 274 3.94 -19.53 0.14
N GLY A 275 3.34 -18.87 1.14
CA GLY A 275 2.20 -19.41 1.89
C GLY A 275 2.57 -20.57 2.81
N ASN A 276 3.80 -20.60 3.31
CA ASN A 276 4.33 -21.59 4.23
C ASN A 276 4.27 -21.12 5.68
N ASP A 277 4.50 -22.04 6.63
CA ASP A 277 4.68 -21.71 8.05
C ASP A 277 5.71 -20.59 8.21
N SER A 278 5.40 -19.58 9.02
CA SER A 278 6.22 -18.39 9.19
C SER A 278 6.53 -18.09 10.65
N THR A 279 7.62 -17.36 10.87
CA THR A 279 8.08 -16.94 12.18
C THR A 279 8.42 -15.45 12.21
N ILE A 280 8.32 -14.87 13.42
CA ILE A 280 8.87 -13.54 13.72
C ILE A 280 10.05 -13.70 14.66
N ILE A 281 11.14 -13.00 14.38
CA ILE A 281 12.32 -12.90 15.26
C ILE A 281 12.41 -11.46 15.77
N CYS A 282 12.39 -11.28 17.09
CA CYS A 282 12.34 -9.96 17.72
C CYS A 282 13.47 -9.75 18.72
N PHE A 283 13.83 -8.45 18.88
CA PHE A 283 14.76 -7.94 19.86
C PHE A 283 14.13 -6.78 20.63
N GLN A 284 13.71 -7.04 21.87
CA GLN A 284 13.17 -6.01 22.74
C GLN A 284 14.27 -5.05 23.19
N GLN A 285 13.99 -3.77 23.10
CA GLN A 285 14.87 -2.69 23.56
C GLN A 285 14.44 -2.20 24.95
N PRO A 286 15.34 -1.55 25.69
CA PRO A 286 14.99 -0.98 26.98
C PRO A 286 13.96 0.16 26.85
N SER A 287 13.28 0.50 27.94
CA SER A 287 12.25 1.55 27.98
C SER A 287 12.77 2.98 27.67
N SER A 288 14.07 3.14 27.49
CA SER A 288 14.66 4.36 26.96
C SER A 288 14.57 4.49 25.43
N VAL A 289 14.20 3.41 24.74
CA VAL A 289 14.05 3.36 23.27
C VAL A 289 12.58 3.11 22.93
N ALA A 290 12.00 4.04 22.17
CA ALA A 290 10.60 4.01 21.74
C ALA A 290 10.47 4.33 20.26
N SER A 291 9.37 3.91 19.63
CA SER A 291 8.96 4.35 18.28
C SER A 291 10.07 4.21 17.22
N LEU A 292 10.72 3.05 17.19
CA LEU A 292 11.69 2.72 16.15
C LEU A 292 11.02 2.74 14.76
N LEU A 293 11.75 3.21 13.74
CA LEU A 293 11.34 3.06 12.34
C LEU A 293 12.23 2.04 11.64
N PRO A 294 11.68 0.96 11.07
CA PRO A 294 12.41 0.06 10.18
C PRO A 294 12.65 0.71 8.81
N SER A 295 13.80 0.40 8.21
CA SER A 295 14.10 0.82 6.84
C SER A 295 13.15 0.15 5.84
N ASP A 296 12.69 0.94 4.88
CA ASP A 296 11.77 0.53 3.82
C ASP A 296 12.37 0.88 2.47
N MET A 297 12.64 -0.15 1.66
CA MET A 297 13.39 -0.01 0.42
C MET A 297 12.58 0.67 -0.67
N ASP A 298 13.11 1.75 -1.26
CA ASP A 298 12.68 2.35 -2.51
C ASP A 298 13.64 2.00 -3.66
N GLY A 299 13.15 2.16 -4.90
CA GLY A 299 13.93 1.89 -6.10
C GLY A 299 14.01 0.42 -6.49
N THR A 300 14.78 0.18 -7.55
CA THR A 300 14.93 -1.15 -8.18
C THR A 300 16.26 -1.83 -7.84
N ILE A 301 17.18 -1.11 -7.21
CA ILE A 301 18.50 -1.64 -6.83
C ILE A 301 18.42 -2.09 -5.37
N PRO A 302 18.50 -3.40 -5.10
CA PRO A 302 18.47 -3.88 -3.72
C PRO A 302 19.78 -3.54 -3.01
N PRO A 303 19.79 -3.48 -1.67
CA PRO A 303 21.03 -3.41 -0.88
C PRO A 303 21.95 -4.59 -1.20
N ALA A 304 23.23 -4.47 -0.88
CA ALA A 304 24.19 -5.52 -1.09
C ALA A 304 23.76 -6.82 -0.41
N GLY A 305 24.10 -7.99 -1.00
CA GLY A 305 23.71 -9.28 -0.43
C GLY A 305 24.25 -9.45 1.00
N GLY A 306 23.36 -9.71 1.95
CA GLY A 306 23.68 -9.84 3.37
C GLY A 306 23.75 -8.52 4.13
N GLU A 307 23.35 -7.41 3.51
CA GLU A 307 23.26 -6.12 4.19
C GLU A 307 22.10 -6.12 5.20
N PRO A 308 22.34 -5.66 6.45
CA PRO A 308 21.31 -5.59 7.47
C PRO A 308 20.23 -4.58 7.11
N ALA A 309 19.02 -4.79 7.60
CA ALA A 309 18.03 -3.72 7.64
C ALA A 309 18.38 -2.73 8.77
N PHE A 310 17.96 -1.49 8.61
CA PHE A 310 18.25 -0.44 9.58
C PHE A 310 17.00 -0.08 10.36
N PHE A 311 17.20 0.25 11.64
CA PHE A 311 16.17 0.84 12.48
C PHE A 311 16.66 2.16 13.03
N MET A 312 15.77 3.12 13.14
CA MET A 312 16.16 4.46 13.51
C MET A 312 15.23 5.06 14.56
N ASN A 313 15.83 5.84 15.46
CA ASN A 313 15.16 6.79 16.35
C ASN A 313 16.04 8.02 16.51
N PHE A 314 15.59 9.01 17.28
CA PHE A 314 16.37 10.18 17.62
C PHE A 314 16.44 10.40 19.14
N GLY A 315 17.52 11.04 19.58
CA GLY A 315 17.69 11.58 20.92
C GLY A 315 17.86 13.11 20.88
N THR A 316 18.17 13.70 22.02
CA THR A 316 18.46 15.14 22.08
C THR A 316 19.72 15.46 21.27
N GLY A 317 19.56 16.11 20.10
CA GLY A 317 20.68 16.46 19.21
C GLY A 317 21.40 15.28 18.59
N THR A 318 20.75 14.12 18.47
CA THR A 318 21.33 12.91 17.87
C THR A 318 20.30 12.12 17.07
N ILE A 319 20.79 11.39 16.06
CA ILE A 319 20.11 10.26 15.45
C ILE A 319 20.73 9.00 16.04
N GLN A 320 19.91 7.99 16.27
CA GLN A 320 20.29 6.66 16.75
C GLN A 320 19.95 5.64 15.69
N LEU A 321 20.93 4.88 15.23
CA LEU A 321 20.79 3.91 14.14
C LEU A 321 21.20 2.52 14.63
N TRP A 322 20.33 1.51 14.39
CA TRP A 322 20.60 0.09 14.64
C TRP A 322 20.64 -0.67 13.32
N ALA A 323 21.41 -1.76 13.31
CA ALA A 323 21.49 -2.71 12.20
C ALA A 323 20.89 -4.04 12.66
N PHE A 324 19.90 -4.57 11.90
CA PHE A 324 19.27 -5.85 12.16
C PHE A 324 19.68 -6.85 11.08
N HIS A 325 20.37 -7.89 11.48
CA HIS A 325 20.70 -9.04 10.64
C HIS A 325 19.90 -10.26 11.12
N VAL A 326 19.05 -10.83 10.26
CA VAL A 326 18.16 -11.95 10.60
C VAL A 326 18.66 -13.25 10.00
N ASP A 327 18.56 -14.36 10.78
CA ASP A 327 18.77 -15.74 10.34
C ASP A 327 17.57 -16.59 10.78
N PHE A 328 16.62 -16.83 9.88
CA PHE A 328 15.44 -17.65 10.16
C PHE A 328 15.75 -19.13 10.31
N THR A 329 16.88 -19.60 9.78
CA THR A 329 17.33 -21.00 9.91
C THR A 329 17.89 -21.28 11.30
N THR A 330 18.69 -20.35 11.81
CA THR A 330 19.29 -20.41 13.14
C THR A 330 19.04 -19.08 13.86
N PRO A 331 17.87 -18.88 14.47
CA PRO A 331 17.47 -17.59 15.06
C PRO A 331 18.47 -16.98 16.04
N THR A 332 19.25 -17.80 16.73
CA THR A 332 20.31 -17.34 17.63
C THR A 332 21.49 -16.67 16.94
N ASN A 333 21.62 -16.80 15.62
CA ASN A 333 22.60 -16.05 14.83
C ASN A 333 22.11 -14.65 14.45
N SER A 334 20.81 -14.37 14.63
CA SER A 334 20.27 -13.04 14.38
C SER A 334 20.87 -12.02 15.34
N THR A 335 21.07 -10.81 14.85
CA THR A 335 21.68 -9.72 15.66
C THR A 335 20.94 -8.41 15.45
N PHE A 336 20.82 -7.64 16.52
CA PHE A 336 20.34 -6.26 16.51
C PHE A 336 21.39 -5.38 17.21
N ILE A 337 22.21 -4.71 16.40
CA ILE A 337 23.41 -4.01 16.87
C ILE A 337 23.21 -2.51 16.78
N GLY A 338 23.50 -1.80 17.85
CA GLY A 338 23.39 -0.34 17.95
C GLY A 338 23.04 0.11 19.37
N PRO A 339 22.70 1.42 19.54
CA PRO A 339 22.68 2.40 18.48
C PRO A 339 24.07 2.94 18.10
N THR A 340 24.30 3.11 16.81
CA THR A 340 25.30 4.07 16.34
C THR A 340 24.72 5.47 16.46
N VAL A 341 25.39 6.33 17.23
CA VAL A 341 24.90 7.68 17.55
C VAL A 341 25.52 8.71 16.62
N LEU A 342 24.70 9.40 15.85
CA LEU A 342 25.10 10.44 14.91
C LEU A 342 24.71 11.83 15.45
N PRO A 343 25.65 12.76 15.64
CA PRO A 343 25.31 14.11 16.09
C PRO A 343 24.57 14.89 14.99
N VAL A 344 23.54 15.62 15.40
CA VAL A 344 22.74 16.51 14.53
C VAL A 344 22.57 17.88 15.19
N ALA A 345 22.13 18.86 14.40
CA ALA A 345 21.75 20.16 14.95
C ALA A 345 20.67 19.99 16.02
N THR A 346 20.86 20.63 17.15
CA THR A 346 19.91 20.60 18.27
C THR A 346 18.55 21.14 17.85
N PHE A 347 17.50 20.60 18.43
CA PHE A 347 16.12 20.99 18.16
C PHE A 347 15.27 20.87 19.43
N THR A 348 14.15 21.58 19.43
CA THR A 348 13.09 21.39 20.42
C THR A 348 11.97 20.62 19.74
N ALA A 349 11.65 19.42 20.23
CA ALA A 349 10.56 18.62 19.72
C ALA A 349 9.25 19.42 19.78
N ARG A 350 8.36 19.21 18.79
CA ARG A 350 6.99 19.74 18.87
C ARG A 350 6.28 19.07 20.03
N CYS A 351 5.21 19.67 20.53
CA CYS A 351 4.45 19.05 21.61
C CYS A 351 3.97 17.64 21.24
N PHE A 352 3.91 16.78 22.22
CA PHE A 352 3.28 15.47 22.08
C PHE A 352 1.77 15.58 21.91
N ARG A 353 1.11 16.49 22.67
CA ARG A 353 -0.36 16.68 22.68
C ARG A 353 -0.74 18.13 22.37
N SER A 354 -1.96 18.33 21.97
CA SER A 354 -2.79 19.57 21.94
C SER A 354 -2.05 20.91 21.88
N CYS A 355 -1.25 21.18 20.87
CA CYS A 355 -0.56 22.47 20.72
C CYS A 355 -0.79 23.16 19.37
N VAL A 356 -1.29 22.45 18.35
CA VAL A 356 -1.47 23.03 17.01
C VAL A 356 -2.78 23.83 16.99
N ALA A 357 -2.68 25.13 16.71
CA ALA A 357 -3.82 26.03 16.64
C ALA A 357 -4.63 25.81 15.37
N GLN A 358 -5.94 26.08 15.46
CA GLN A 358 -6.90 26.02 14.34
C GLN A 358 -7.74 27.31 14.34
N PRO A 359 -8.32 27.72 13.18
CA PRO A 359 -9.21 28.88 13.11
C PRO A 359 -10.52 28.64 13.87
N GLY A 360 -11.06 29.71 14.46
CA GLY A 360 -12.41 29.76 15.03
C GLY A 360 -12.66 28.85 16.25
N THR A 361 -11.62 28.27 16.83
CA THR A 361 -11.74 27.41 18.01
C THR A 361 -10.53 27.52 18.93
N THR A 362 -10.73 27.25 20.23
CA THR A 362 -9.65 27.07 21.21
C THR A 362 -9.14 25.63 21.26
N GLN A 363 -9.84 24.69 20.62
CA GLN A 363 -9.40 23.30 20.48
C GLN A 363 -8.10 23.25 19.69
N ARG A 364 -7.13 22.50 20.18
CA ARG A 364 -5.81 22.33 19.55
C ARG A 364 -5.61 20.87 19.16
N LEU A 365 -4.86 20.66 18.06
CA LEU A 365 -4.49 19.33 17.59
C LEU A 365 -3.18 18.87 18.23
N ASP A 366 -2.99 17.56 18.36
CA ASP A 366 -1.72 16.97 18.76
C ASP A 366 -0.71 16.98 17.60
N ALA A 367 0.57 16.75 17.88
CA ALA A 367 1.62 16.81 16.86
C ALA A 367 2.65 15.68 16.96
N LEU A 368 2.59 14.85 18.00
CA LEU A 368 3.46 13.69 18.20
C LEU A 368 4.95 13.99 17.95
N GLY A 369 5.44 15.10 18.48
CA GLY A 369 6.83 15.52 18.28
C GLY A 369 7.86 14.68 19.03
N ASP A 370 7.44 13.68 19.79
CA ASP A 370 8.27 12.77 20.59
C ASP A 370 8.86 11.59 19.78
N ARG A 371 8.53 11.48 18.49
CA ARG A 371 8.86 10.33 17.67
C ARG A 371 9.21 10.69 16.23
N PRO A 372 10.03 9.84 15.53
CA PRO A 372 10.20 9.97 14.10
C PRO A 372 8.88 9.63 13.38
N MET A 373 8.64 10.33 12.26
CA MET A 373 7.45 10.12 11.43
C MET A 373 7.70 9.04 10.37
N TYR A 374 6.68 8.22 10.13
CA TYR A 374 6.69 7.16 9.11
C TYR A 374 6.92 7.78 7.72
N ARG A 375 7.80 7.25 6.88
CA ARG A 375 8.59 6.02 6.92
C ARG A 375 10.10 6.37 6.96
N LEU A 376 10.96 5.39 7.25
CA LEU A 376 12.41 5.46 7.04
C LEU A 376 12.70 4.95 5.63
N ALA A 377 12.71 5.83 4.64
CA ALA A 377 12.91 5.45 3.26
C ALA A 377 14.40 5.20 2.96
N TYR A 378 14.72 4.00 2.47
CA TYR A 378 16.06 3.60 2.04
C TYR A 378 16.13 3.56 0.52
N ARG A 379 17.25 4.04 -0.02
CA ARG A 379 17.56 3.93 -1.44
C ARG A 379 19.02 3.62 -1.68
N GLN A 380 19.26 2.67 -2.59
CA GLN A 380 20.58 2.47 -3.19
C GLN A 380 20.61 3.04 -4.60
N PHE A 381 21.64 3.83 -4.90
CA PHE A 381 21.86 4.41 -6.22
C PHE A 381 22.81 3.57 -7.09
N PRO A 382 22.73 3.69 -8.43
CA PRO A 382 23.67 3.02 -9.34
C PRO A 382 25.15 3.36 -9.08
N SER A 383 25.40 4.51 -8.45
CA SER A 383 26.76 4.92 -8.02
C SER A 383 27.29 4.14 -6.82
N GLY A 384 26.49 3.28 -6.20
CA GLY A 384 26.81 2.59 -4.94
C GLY A 384 26.58 3.45 -3.70
N VAL A 385 26.03 4.65 -3.84
CA VAL A 385 25.63 5.48 -2.69
C VAL A 385 24.34 4.91 -2.10
N GLU A 386 24.31 4.76 -0.79
CA GLU A 386 23.14 4.39 -0.01
C GLU A 386 22.66 5.56 0.81
N SER A 387 21.35 5.79 0.85
CA SER A 387 20.73 6.89 1.60
C SER A 387 19.52 6.39 2.40
N LEU A 388 19.41 6.86 3.64
CA LEU A 388 18.21 6.79 4.46
C LEU A 388 17.66 8.21 4.61
N VAL A 389 16.37 8.42 4.32
CA VAL A 389 15.71 9.71 4.55
C VAL A 389 14.52 9.53 5.50
N PHE A 390 14.35 10.49 6.40
CA PHE A 390 13.26 10.51 7.38
C PHE A 390 13.02 11.92 7.91
N ASN A 391 11.94 12.10 8.66
CA ASN A 391 11.55 13.39 9.22
C ASN A 391 10.89 13.25 10.60
N HIS A 392 10.76 14.38 11.31
CA HIS A 392 9.95 14.49 12.52
C HIS A 392 9.47 15.92 12.77
N SER A 393 8.50 16.07 13.67
CA SER A 393 7.88 17.36 13.99
C SER A 393 8.66 18.08 15.11
N ILE A 394 9.13 19.30 14.84
CA ILE A 394 9.80 20.14 15.83
C ILE A 394 9.09 21.49 16.02
N SER A 395 9.48 22.25 17.03
CA SER A 395 8.82 23.52 17.37
C SER A 395 8.83 24.55 16.24
N THR A 396 9.86 24.53 15.38
CA THR A 396 10.07 25.47 14.28
C THR A 396 9.56 24.98 12.92
N GLY A 397 9.20 23.71 12.77
CA GLY A 397 8.71 23.16 11.50
C GLY A 397 8.88 21.65 11.39
N VAL A 398 9.05 21.13 10.18
CA VAL A 398 9.40 19.73 9.92
C VAL A 398 10.91 19.62 9.73
N ARG A 399 11.56 18.87 10.61
CA ARG A 399 12.98 18.53 10.52
C ARG A 399 13.15 17.26 9.68
N TRP A 400 14.07 17.27 8.73
CA TRP A 400 14.38 16.14 7.86
C TRP A 400 15.88 15.89 7.79
N TYR A 401 16.25 14.66 7.42
CA TYR A 401 17.62 14.19 7.36
C TYR A 401 17.84 13.27 6.17
N GLU A 402 19.10 13.26 5.68
CA GLU A 402 19.64 12.20 4.83
C GLU A 402 20.89 11.64 5.52
N VAL A 403 20.87 10.33 5.79
CA VAL A 403 22.01 9.58 6.30
C VAL A 403 22.55 8.73 5.17
N ARG A 404 23.86 8.81 4.91
CA ARG A 404 24.53 8.01 3.90
C ARG A 404 25.44 6.96 4.49
N SER A 405 25.74 5.91 3.69
CA SER A 405 26.57 4.76 4.05
C SER A 405 26.17 4.12 5.38
N PRO A 406 24.90 3.77 5.57
CA PRO A 406 24.36 3.37 6.88
C PRO A 406 25.02 2.13 7.44
N ASN A 407 25.55 1.23 6.59
CA ASN A 407 26.18 -0.02 6.99
C ASN A 407 27.67 0.15 7.37
N ILE A 408 28.42 0.98 6.64
CA ILE A 408 29.90 1.01 6.77
C ILE A 408 30.36 2.11 7.72
N THR A 409 29.96 3.35 7.42
CA THR A 409 30.33 4.54 8.21
C THR A 409 29.16 5.53 8.09
N PRO A 410 28.11 5.34 8.88
CA PRO A 410 26.93 6.19 8.78
C PRO A 410 27.26 7.64 9.06
N THR A 411 26.84 8.52 8.16
CA THR A 411 27.05 9.96 8.25
C THR A 411 25.79 10.73 7.93
N VAL A 412 25.52 11.79 8.69
CA VAL A 412 24.47 12.74 8.33
C VAL A 412 24.99 13.57 7.16
N PHE A 413 24.59 13.21 5.94
CA PHE A 413 25.01 13.91 4.73
C PHE A 413 24.41 15.32 4.67
N GLN A 414 23.11 15.43 5.03
CA GLN A 414 22.42 16.70 5.11
C GLN A 414 21.26 16.63 6.10
N GLN A 415 20.87 17.79 6.59
CA GLN A 415 19.74 17.99 7.46
C GLN A 415 19.18 19.40 7.26
N GLY A 416 17.88 19.58 7.47
CA GLY A 416 17.24 20.88 7.41
C GLY A 416 15.94 20.92 8.19
N THR A 417 15.51 22.12 8.57
CA THR A 417 14.17 22.36 9.11
C THR A 417 13.41 23.24 8.14
N PHE A 418 12.30 22.73 7.63
CA PHE A 418 11.40 23.52 6.82
C PHE A 418 10.32 24.18 7.69
N GLY A 419 10.43 25.49 7.85
CA GLY A 419 9.52 26.31 8.67
C GLY A 419 9.57 27.77 8.23
N PRO A 420 9.09 28.11 6.99
CA PRO A 420 9.31 29.41 6.37
C PRO A 420 8.57 30.57 7.06
N ASN A 421 7.64 30.27 7.96
CA ASN A 421 6.88 31.24 8.74
C ASN A 421 6.33 30.59 10.03
N SER A 422 5.56 31.35 10.82
CA SER A 422 5.00 30.91 12.11
C SER A 422 3.83 29.93 12.03
N THR A 423 3.35 29.58 10.84
CA THR A 423 2.32 28.54 10.64
C THR A 423 2.90 27.18 11.02
N THR A 424 2.19 26.39 11.80
CA THR A 424 2.65 25.06 12.23
C THR A 424 2.68 24.10 11.06
N ARG A 425 3.78 23.36 10.94
CA ARG A 425 3.94 22.23 10.03
C ARG A 425 4.34 21.01 10.85
N TRP A 426 3.62 19.87 10.62
CA TRP A 426 3.83 18.67 11.42
C TRP A 426 3.32 17.43 10.68
N MET A 427 3.51 16.24 11.23
CA MET A 427 3.05 14.97 10.73
C MET A 427 3.49 14.73 9.28
N GLY A 428 4.79 14.88 9.04
CA GLY A 428 5.35 14.76 7.68
C GLY A 428 5.67 13.32 7.28
N SER A 429 5.83 13.12 5.97
CA SER A 429 6.45 11.92 5.39
C SER A 429 7.34 12.34 4.22
N ILE A 430 8.50 11.69 4.09
CA ILE A 430 9.53 12.02 3.09
C ILE A 430 9.96 10.78 2.33
N ALA A 431 10.27 10.95 1.06
CA ALA A 431 10.88 9.92 0.22
C ALA A 431 11.89 10.56 -0.76
N MET A 432 12.66 9.71 -1.44
CA MET A 432 13.67 10.11 -2.42
C MET A 432 13.50 9.28 -3.68
N ASP A 433 13.52 9.93 -4.86
CA ASP A 433 13.40 9.26 -6.16
C ASP A 433 14.76 8.76 -6.71
N GLN A 434 14.75 8.15 -7.91
CA GLN A 434 15.96 7.62 -8.55
C GLN A 434 17.00 8.69 -8.94
N SER A 435 16.60 9.94 -9.02
CA SER A 435 17.50 11.07 -9.30
C SER A 435 18.13 11.66 -8.04
N GLY A 436 17.62 11.28 -6.86
CA GLY A 436 18.00 11.86 -5.58
C GLY A 436 17.20 13.12 -5.24
N ASP A 437 16.13 13.40 -5.99
CA ASP A 437 15.18 14.45 -5.64
C ASP A 437 14.33 13.96 -4.46
N MET A 438 13.96 14.87 -3.56
CA MET A 438 13.19 14.54 -2.35
C MET A 438 11.87 15.27 -2.33
N ALA A 439 10.80 14.57 -1.95
CA ALA A 439 9.51 15.16 -1.64
C ALA A 439 9.19 14.96 -0.16
N LEU A 440 8.67 16.01 0.48
CA LEU A 440 8.26 16.04 1.88
C LEU A 440 6.84 16.61 1.96
N GLY A 441 5.87 15.74 2.24
CA GLY A 441 4.48 16.13 2.52
C GLY A 441 4.25 16.32 4.01
N TYR A 442 3.31 17.18 4.42
CA TYR A 442 3.00 17.45 5.82
C TYR A 442 1.64 18.15 5.99
N SER A 443 1.16 18.18 7.23
CA SER A 443 0.01 18.97 7.63
C SER A 443 0.41 20.41 7.97
N VAL A 444 -0.50 21.36 7.69
CA VAL A 444 -0.32 22.79 7.96
C VAL A 444 -1.55 23.34 8.69
N SER A 445 -1.37 24.08 9.80
CA SER A 445 -2.45 24.81 10.48
C SER A 445 -1.96 25.99 11.31
N SER A 446 -2.84 26.95 11.55
CA SER A 446 -2.60 28.07 12.49
C SER A 446 -3.95 28.63 12.97
N SER A 447 -3.95 29.71 13.74
CA SER A 447 -5.18 30.44 14.10
C SER A 447 -5.92 31.07 12.90
N SER A 448 -5.31 31.11 11.72
CA SER A 448 -5.86 31.67 10.48
C SER A 448 -5.84 30.73 9.29
N VAL A 449 -5.20 29.56 9.41
CA VAL A 449 -5.11 28.52 8.37
C VAL A 449 -5.74 27.26 8.91
N TYR A 450 -6.78 26.75 8.23
CA TYR A 450 -7.40 25.47 8.58
C TYR A 450 -6.44 24.31 8.38
N PRO A 451 -6.61 23.20 9.13
CA PRO A 451 -5.83 21.99 8.91
C PRO A 451 -5.87 21.53 7.46
N SER A 452 -4.72 21.58 6.78
CA SER A 452 -4.53 21.48 5.35
C SER A 452 -3.33 20.59 5.02
N ILE A 453 -3.22 20.15 3.78
CA ILE A 453 -2.15 19.29 3.28
C ILE A 453 -1.27 20.09 2.33
N TYR A 454 0.03 20.13 2.63
CA TYR A 454 1.04 20.81 1.82
C TYR A 454 2.22 19.89 1.54
N PHE A 455 3.04 20.28 0.58
CA PHE A 455 4.32 19.63 0.33
C PHE A 455 5.38 20.66 -0.04
N THR A 456 6.60 20.29 0.18
CA THR A 456 7.81 20.90 -0.35
C THR A 456 8.72 19.79 -0.88
N GLY A 457 9.82 20.16 -1.46
CA GLY A 457 10.80 19.20 -1.94
C GLY A 457 12.08 19.90 -2.34
N ARG A 458 12.99 19.14 -2.90
CA ARG A 458 14.26 19.64 -3.45
C ARG A 458 14.71 18.74 -4.58
N VAL A 459 15.38 19.31 -5.57
CA VAL A 459 16.15 18.53 -6.53
C VAL A 459 17.54 18.19 -5.98
N ALA A 460 18.13 17.11 -6.46
CA ALA A 460 19.47 16.65 -6.01
C ALA A 460 20.55 17.73 -6.12
N ALA A 461 20.42 18.64 -7.08
CA ALA A 461 21.36 19.73 -7.32
C ALA A 461 21.22 20.93 -6.39
N ASP A 462 20.17 21.01 -5.59
CA ASP A 462 19.96 22.11 -4.63
C ASP A 462 21.01 22.11 -3.53
N THR A 463 21.20 23.27 -2.91
CA THR A 463 22.10 23.40 -1.76
C THR A 463 21.71 22.41 -0.66
N PRO A 464 22.61 21.56 -0.18
CA PRO A 464 22.32 20.63 0.90
C PRO A 464 21.72 21.32 2.12
N GLY A 465 20.71 20.67 2.73
CA GLY A 465 20.01 21.19 3.90
C GLY A 465 18.87 22.17 3.61
N SER A 466 18.58 22.47 2.33
CA SER A 466 17.47 23.34 1.95
C SER A 466 16.40 22.59 1.15
N MET A 467 15.15 23.02 1.33
CA MET A 467 13.96 22.66 0.53
C MET A 467 13.50 23.87 -0.25
N GLU A 468 12.89 23.67 -1.43
CA GLU A 468 12.21 24.69 -2.21
C GLU A 468 10.95 25.21 -1.52
N GLY A 469 10.28 26.22 -2.06
CA GLY A 469 9.05 26.77 -1.49
C GLY A 469 7.90 25.78 -1.54
N GLU A 470 7.04 25.78 -0.51
CA GLU A 470 5.92 24.86 -0.42
C GLU A 470 4.77 25.17 -1.38
N GLN A 471 3.98 24.14 -1.69
CA GLN A 471 2.71 24.25 -2.41
C GLN A 471 1.60 23.49 -1.65
N PRO A 472 0.32 23.96 -1.73
CA PRO A 472 -0.80 23.21 -1.21
C PRO A 472 -1.12 22.01 -2.10
N ILE A 473 -1.33 20.84 -1.48
CA ILE A 473 -2.03 19.72 -2.09
C ILE A 473 -3.53 19.93 -1.96
N PHE A 474 -3.98 20.28 -0.74
CA PHE A 474 -5.38 20.58 -0.46
C PHE A 474 -5.53 21.52 0.72
N SER A 475 -6.38 22.52 0.57
CA SER A 475 -6.68 23.47 1.65
C SER A 475 -7.96 23.07 2.38
N GLY A 476 -7.85 22.80 3.67
CA GLY A 476 -9.00 22.56 4.54
C GLY A 476 -9.86 23.80 4.70
N SER A 477 -11.11 23.63 5.09
CA SER A 477 -12.09 24.71 5.30
C SER A 477 -12.84 24.60 6.64
N GLY A 478 -12.44 23.65 7.49
CA GLY A 478 -12.99 23.42 8.82
C GLY A 478 -11.93 23.15 9.87
N SER A 479 -12.37 23.15 11.14
CA SER A 479 -11.58 22.84 12.33
C SER A 479 -12.14 21.63 13.05
N GLN A 480 -11.26 20.81 13.63
CA GLN A 480 -11.64 19.72 14.50
C GLN A 480 -12.05 20.29 15.86
N THR A 481 -13.22 19.92 16.36
CA THR A 481 -13.86 20.46 17.56
C THR A 481 -14.43 19.34 18.45
N GLY A 482 -15.27 19.67 19.42
CA GLY A 482 -15.95 18.66 20.24
C GLY A 482 -15.08 17.90 21.23
N GLY A 483 -13.95 18.48 21.64
CA GLY A 483 -13.02 17.85 22.59
C GLY A 483 -12.04 16.87 21.93
N VAL A 484 -12.08 16.71 20.61
CA VAL A 484 -11.18 15.83 19.86
C VAL A 484 -9.92 16.59 19.49
N SER A 485 -8.77 16.16 20.02
CA SER A 485 -7.44 16.75 19.75
C SER A 485 -6.54 15.85 18.88
N ARG A 486 -6.93 14.59 18.69
CA ARG A 486 -6.12 13.61 17.93
C ARG A 486 -6.06 14.01 16.46
N TRP A 487 -4.84 13.95 15.91
CA TRP A 487 -4.49 14.14 14.51
C TRP A 487 -3.59 12.99 14.13
N GLY A 488 -3.85 12.20 13.18
CA GLY A 488 -3.18 10.96 12.82
C GLY A 488 -1.80 10.69 13.42
N ASP A 489 -1.46 9.44 13.59
CA ASP A 489 -0.16 9.05 14.15
C ASP A 489 0.94 9.08 13.08
N TYR A 490 0.55 9.08 11.80
CA TYR A 490 1.44 9.12 10.64
C TYR A 490 0.71 9.56 9.36
N SER A 491 1.49 9.86 8.34
CA SER A 491 1.12 9.99 6.94
C SER A 491 2.07 9.14 6.10
N ALA A 492 1.80 8.94 4.81
CA ALA A 492 2.64 8.08 3.98
C ALA A 492 3.00 8.72 2.64
N MET A 493 4.32 8.81 2.38
CA MET A 493 4.92 9.16 1.11
C MET A 493 5.64 7.95 0.55
N THR A 494 5.25 7.45 -0.63
CA THR A 494 5.87 6.31 -1.30
C THR A 494 6.30 6.69 -2.71
N VAL A 495 7.27 5.96 -3.26
CA VAL A 495 7.74 6.18 -4.64
C VAL A 495 7.16 5.11 -5.55
N ASP A 496 6.69 5.51 -6.72
CA ASP A 496 6.11 4.62 -7.72
C ASP A 496 7.10 3.55 -8.16
N PRO A 497 6.79 2.25 -7.99
CA PRO A 497 7.71 1.17 -8.31
C PRO A 497 7.92 0.96 -9.82
N VAL A 498 7.15 1.64 -10.68
CA VAL A 498 7.22 1.48 -12.14
C VAL A 498 8.15 2.50 -12.76
N ASP A 499 8.00 3.79 -12.40
CA ASP A 499 8.83 4.86 -12.97
C ASP A 499 9.96 5.31 -12.03
N ASP A 500 9.88 4.95 -10.76
CA ASP A 500 10.84 5.28 -9.70
C ASP A 500 11.10 6.80 -9.55
N CYS A 501 10.12 7.61 -9.98
CA CYS A 501 10.14 9.07 -10.04
C CYS A 501 8.93 9.73 -9.40
N THR A 502 7.75 9.11 -9.55
CA THR A 502 6.51 9.68 -9.06
C THR A 502 6.35 9.40 -7.58
N PHE A 503 6.22 10.44 -6.79
CA PHE A 503 5.90 10.34 -5.36
C PHE A 503 4.39 10.28 -5.20
N TRP A 504 3.92 9.41 -4.32
CA TRP A 504 2.53 9.28 -3.92
C TRP A 504 2.39 9.60 -2.45
N TYR A 505 1.48 10.52 -2.12
CA TYR A 505 1.28 11.01 -0.76
C TYR A 505 -0.17 10.95 -0.33
N THR A 506 -0.41 10.51 0.90
CA THR A 506 -1.72 10.54 1.54
C THR A 506 -1.63 11.16 2.93
N GLN A 507 -2.61 12.01 3.26
CA GLN A 507 -2.70 12.72 4.53
C GLN A 507 -4.15 13.18 4.77
N GLU A 508 -4.47 13.51 6.03
CA GLU A 508 -5.78 14.03 6.44
C GLU A 508 -5.89 15.56 6.34
N TYR A 509 -7.13 16.02 6.23
CA TYR A 509 -7.54 17.42 6.33
C TYR A 509 -8.95 17.53 6.91
N ILE A 510 -9.40 18.74 7.29
CA ILE A 510 -10.75 18.99 7.77
C ILE A 510 -11.51 19.88 6.78
N GLN A 511 -12.63 19.36 6.25
CA GLN A 511 -13.47 20.07 5.29
C GLN A 511 -14.51 20.97 5.97
N SER A 512 -15.04 20.56 7.12
CA SER A 512 -16.06 21.30 7.88
C SER A 512 -15.79 21.22 9.38
N ASN A 513 -16.27 22.19 10.15
CA ASN A 513 -16.13 22.13 11.61
C ASN A 513 -16.88 20.93 12.20
N GLY A 514 -16.25 20.20 13.10
CA GLY A 514 -16.89 19.06 13.75
C GLY A 514 -15.91 18.17 14.52
N SER A 515 -16.44 17.09 15.05
CA SER A 515 -15.72 15.95 15.61
C SER A 515 -15.96 14.72 14.72
N PHE A 516 -15.01 13.80 14.63
CA PHE A 516 -15.14 12.60 13.80
C PHE A 516 -15.57 12.91 12.35
N ASN A 517 -14.90 13.88 11.73
CA ASN A 517 -15.26 14.38 10.40
C ASN A 517 -14.03 14.69 9.54
N TRP A 518 -12.94 13.98 9.79
CA TRP A 518 -11.75 14.09 8.96
C TRP A 518 -12.01 13.54 7.56
N ASN A 519 -11.27 14.05 6.61
CA ASN A 519 -11.17 13.59 5.24
C ASN A 519 -9.70 13.37 4.91
N THR A 520 -9.41 12.60 3.87
CA THR A 520 -8.04 12.38 3.40
C THR A 520 -7.91 12.71 1.92
N ARG A 521 -6.67 12.91 1.50
CA ARG A 521 -6.31 13.13 0.10
C ARG A 521 -5.30 12.09 -0.34
N ILE A 522 -5.41 11.65 -1.58
CA ILE A 522 -4.39 10.87 -2.29
C ILE A 522 -3.90 11.74 -3.43
N SER A 523 -2.60 11.99 -3.49
CA SER A 523 -2.01 12.80 -4.54
C SER A 523 -0.69 12.23 -5.02
N ASN A 524 -0.32 12.50 -6.26
CA ASN A 524 1.01 12.24 -6.74
C ASN A 524 1.70 13.50 -7.24
N LEU A 525 3.01 13.49 -7.21
CA LEU A 525 3.84 14.59 -7.67
C LEU A 525 5.14 14.04 -8.29
N ILE A 526 5.69 14.76 -9.25
CA ILE A 526 6.90 14.36 -9.96
C ILE A 526 7.79 15.56 -10.24
N PHE A 527 9.09 15.41 -10.01
CA PHE A 527 10.09 16.41 -10.41
C PHE A 527 10.35 16.33 -11.92
N PRO A 528 10.44 17.48 -12.63
CA PRO A 528 10.47 17.53 -14.11
C PRO A 528 11.62 16.76 -14.77
N ASN A 529 12.71 16.55 -14.03
CA ASN A 529 13.93 15.93 -14.56
C ASN A 529 14.24 14.56 -13.98
N CYS A 530 13.33 13.97 -13.21
CA CYS A 530 13.53 12.62 -12.66
C CYS A 530 13.67 11.62 -13.83
N GLY A 531 14.65 10.73 -13.72
CA GLY A 531 14.98 9.76 -14.77
C GLY A 531 15.82 10.31 -15.93
N ASN A 532 16.09 11.61 -15.97
CA ASN A 532 16.88 12.25 -17.03
C ASN A 532 18.42 12.00 -16.94
N GLY A 533 18.86 11.13 -16.06
CA GLY A 533 20.22 10.58 -16.09
C GLY A 533 20.49 9.62 -17.27
N SER A 534 19.47 9.13 -17.90
CA SER A 534 19.45 8.48 -19.22
C SER A 534 18.37 9.20 -20.02
N GLY A 535 18.67 9.84 -21.11
CA GLY A 535 17.85 10.71 -21.98
C GLY A 535 16.33 10.40 -22.06
N PRO A 536 15.59 11.15 -22.91
CA PRO A 536 14.13 11.03 -22.96
C PRO A 536 13.70 9.55 -23.09
N SER A 537 12.93 9.05 -22.14
CA SER A 537 12.48 7.65 -22.07
C SER A 537 10.97 7.54 -22.15
N PRO A 538 10.42 6.70 -23.03
CA PRO A 538 9.00 6.40 -23.07
C PRO A 538 8.62 5.43 -21.95
N THR A 539 7.38 5.53 -21.46
CA THR A 539 6.80 4.58 -20.51
C THR A 539 5.45 4.10 -21.04
N ALA A 540 5.32 2.81 -21.26
CA ALA A 540 4.12 2.20 -21.83
C ALA A 540 3.21 1.66 -20.71
N VAL A 541 1.96 2.14 -20.66
CA VAL A 541 0.93 1.69 -19.70
C VAL A 541 -0.30 1.21 -20.46
N LEU A 542 -0.77 0.00 -20.14
CA LEU A 542 -1.99 -0.58 -20.69
C LEU A 542 -3.15 -0.40 -19.72
N SER A 543 -4.34 -0.05 -20.23
CA SER A 543 -5.57 0.12 -19.45
C SER A 543 -6.08 -1.18 -18.82
N ALA A 544 -5.56 -2.34 -19.23
CA ALA A 544 -5.90 -3.65 -18.68
C ALA A 544 -4.76 -4.65 -18.92
N THR A 545 -4.50 -5.49 -17.94
CA THR A 545 -3.57 -6.63 -18.04
C THR A 545 -4.26 -7.92 -18.46
N LYS A 546 -5.62 -7.91 -18.51
CA LYS A 546 -6.44 -9.05 -18.90
C LYS A 546 -7.69 -8.58 -19.64
N LEU A 547 -8.04 -9.28 -20.73
CA LEU A 547 -9.32 -9.14 -21.43
C LEU A 547 -10.10 -10.47 -21.35
N ILE A 548 -11.33 -10.39 -20.85
CA ILE A 548 -12.24 -11.53 -20.72
C ILE A 548 -13.36 -11.36 -21.74
N PHE A 549 -13.30 -12.12 -22.82
CA PHE A 549 -14.28 -12.07 -23.88
C PHE A 549 -15.57 -12.80 -23.51
N PRO A 550 -16.73 -12.28 -23.93
CA PRO A 550 -17.98 -12.97 -23.73
C PRO A 550 -17.97 -14.35 -24.40
N LYS A 551 -18.88 -15.23 -23.98
CA LYS A 551 -19.11 -16.53 -24.63
C LYS A 551 -19.46 -16.32 -26.11
N THR A 552 -18.68 -16.89 -27.01
CA THR A 552 -18.77 -16.65 -28.46
C THR A 552 -18.93 -17.94 -29.19
N LEU A 553 -19.82 -17.98 -30.18
CA LEU A 553 -20.01 -19.14 -31.05
C LEU A 553 -18.75 -19.40 -31.89
N ILE A 554 -18.44 -20.66 -32.09
CA ILE A 554 -17.33 -21.07 -32.95
C ILE A 554 -17.49 -20.41 -34.33
N GLY A 555 -16.42 -19.78 -34.82
CA GLY A 555 -16.40 -19.05 -36.09
C GLY A 555 -17.01 -17.65 -36.06
N GLN A 556 -17.64 -17.23 -34.95
CA GLN A 556 -18.07 -15.84 -34.75
C GLN A 556 -17.03 -15.04 -34.03
N THR A 557 -17.02 -13.73 -34.24
CA THR A 557 -16.05 -12.81 -33.61
C THR A 557 -16.73 -11.87 -32.62
N THR A 558 -16.15 -11.75 -31.43
CA THR A 558 -16.43 -10.66 -30.46
C THR A 558 -15.17 -9.87 -30.22
N SER A 559 -15.29 -8.56 -29.92
CA SER A 559 -14.13 -7.68 -29.80
C SER A 559 -14.14 -6.92 -28.50
N LEU A 560 -12.96 -6.71 -27.92
CA LEU A 560 -12.68 -5.85 -26.78
C LEU A 560 -11.48 -4.95 -27.09
N THR A 561 -11.47 -3.77 -26.46
CA THR A 561 -10.42 -2.77 -26.69
C THR A 561 -9.59 -2.58 -25.43
N VAL A 562 -8.26 -2.46 -25.60
CA VAL A 562 -7.32 -2.00 -24.58
C VAL A 562 -6.67 -0.72 -25.07
N THR A 563 -6.47 0.25 -24.16
CA THR A 563 -5.76 1.51 -24.44
C THR A 563 -4.32 1.39 -24.00
N LEU A 564 -3.39 1.80 -24.87
CA LEU A 564 -1.98 2.01 -24.55
C LEU A 564 -1.74 3.49 -24.37
N THR A 565 -1.20 3.89 -23.22
CA THR A 565 -0.83 5.27 -22.90
C THR A 565 0.69 5.36 -22.75
N ASN A 566 1.31 6.33 -23.38
CA ASN A 566 2.70 6.68 -23.13
C ASN A 566 2.76 7.76 -22.03
N THR A 567 3.03 7.34 -20.81
CA THR A 567 3.16 8.24 -19.65
C THR A 567 4.57 8.79 -19.47
N GLY A 568 5.53 8.36 -20.31
CA GLY A 568 6.90 8.87 -20.32
C GLY A 568 7.04 10.23 -21.01
N ASN A 569 8.25 10.75 -21.00
CA ASN A 569 8.61 12.06 -21.58
C ASN A 569 9.24 11.97 -22.98
N ALA A 570 9.31 10.77 -23.56
CA ALA A 570 9.80 10.52 -24.92
C ALA A 570 8.77 9.80 -25.77
N THR A 571 8.98 9.80 -27.09
CA THR A 571 8.15 9.04 -28.02
C THR A 571 8.30 7.54 -27.80
N LEU A 572 7.19 6.86 -27.56
CA LEU A 572 7.10 5.40 -27.53
C LEU A 572 7.05 4.87 -28.96
N ASN A 573 8.11 4.19 -29.37
CA ASN A 573 8.21 3.56 -30.68
C ASN A 573 7.77 2.09 -30.58
N ILE A 574 6.70 1.74 -31.28
CA ILE A 574 6.12 0.39 -31.27
C ILE A 574 6.67 -0.38 -32.48
N SER A 575 7.43 -1.43 -32.22
CA SER A 575 8.00 -2.27 -33.27
C SER A 575 7.10 -3.46 -33.65
N LYS A 576 6.23 -3.92 -32.73
CA LYS A 576 5.39 -5.08 -32.99
C LYS A 576 4.18 -5.13 -32.04
N ILE A 577 3.01 -5.48 -32.59
CA ILE A 577 1.81 -5.84 -31.82
C ILE A 577 1.31 -7.18 -32.35
N VAL A 578 1.23 -8.20 -31.52
CA VAL A 578 0.85 -9.56 -31.91
C VAL A 578 -0.07 -10.19 -30.90
N THR A 579 -0.89 -11.13 -31.36
CA THR A 579 -1.74 -11.97 -30.54
C THR A 579 -1.40 -13.44 -30.75
N THR A 580 -1.80 -14.29 -29.80
CA THR A 580 -1.68 -15.74 -29.90
C THR A 580 -3.04 -16.43 -29.71
N GLY A 581 -3.16 -17.68 -30.15
CA GLY A 581 -4.39 -18.46 -30.01
C GLY A 581 -5.51 -18.00 -30.97
N ASP A 582 -6.75 -18.07 -30.49
CA ASP A 582 -7.96 -17.73 -31.27
C ASP A 582 -8.24 -16.20 -31.26
N PHE A 583 -7.19 -15.38 -31.04
CA PHE A 583 -7.29 -13.90 -30.91
C PHE A 583 -6.51 -13.22 -32.03
N ALA A 584 -7.05 -12.13 -32.54
CA ALA A 584 -6.42 -11.31 -33.58
C ALA A 584 -6.62 -9.83 -33.34
N VAL A 585 -5.61 -9.00 -33.66
CA VAL A 585 -5.78 -7.54 -33.67
C VAL A 585 -6.71 -7.16 -34.82
N GLN A 586 -7.86 -6.57 -34.51
CA GLN A 586 -8.87 -6.12 -35.48
C GLN A 586 -8.62 -4.70 -35.97
N SER A 587 -8.22 -3.82 -35.04
CA SER A 587 -7.82 -2.45 -35.34
C SER A 587 -6.79 -1.97 -34.35
N ASN A 588 -5.99 -1.01 -34.78
CA ASN A 588 -4.91 -0.41 -34.02
C ASN A 588 -4.74 1.05 -34.43
N THR A 589 -4.93 1.97 -33.51
CA THR A 589 -4.72 3.41 -33.73
C THR A 589 -3.35 3.89 -33.28
N CYS A 590 -2.48 2.99 -32.72
CA CYS A 590 -1.18 3.33 -32.16
C CYS A 590 -0.17 3.73 -33.24
N GLY A 591 -0.29 3.23 -34.47
CA GLY A 591 0.71 3.44 -35.50
C GLY A 591 2.08 2.86 -35.09
N ALA A 592 3.14 3.45 -35.57
CA ALA A 592 4.51 3.12 -35.18
C ALA A 592 4.99 3.90 -33.94
N GLN A 593 4.27 4.93 -33.54
CA GLN A 593 4.70 5.86 -32.48
C GLN A 593 3.52 6.40 -31.68
N VAL A 594 3.70 6.51 -30.35
CA VAL A 594 2.81 7.22 -29.43
C VAL A 594 3.63 8.32 -28.74
N LEU A 595 3.29 9.58 -28.99
CA LEU A 595 3.98 10.72 -28.39
C LEU A 595 3.83 10.72 -26.86
N ALA A 596 4.76 11.38 -26.17
CA ALA A 596 4.68 11.59 -24.73
C ALA A 596 3.32 12.17 -24.30
N GLY A 597 2.70 11.61 -23.28
CA GLY A 597 1.40 12.00 -22.75
C GLY A 597 0.18 11.57 -23.60
N ASN A 598 0.40 10.96 -24.78
CA ASN A 598 -0.70 10.52 -25.66
C ASN A 598 -1.05 9.04 -25.44
N ASN A 599 -2.21 8.67 -25.96
CA ASN A 599 -2.69 7.28 -25.92
C ASN A 599 -3.18 6.81 -27.30
N CYS A 600 -3.39 5.52 -27.42
CA CYS A 600 -3.95 4.86 -28.60
C CYS A 600 -4.73 3.60 -28.20
N ALA A 601 -5.59 3.12 -29.09
CA ALA A 601 -6.47 1.99 -28.84
C ALA A 601 -6.09 0.79 -29.69
N ILE A 602 -6.13 -0.40 -29.10
CA ILE A 602 -5.90 -1.70 -29.74
C ILE A 602 -7.16 -2.53 -29.51
N THR A 603 -7.90 -2.83 -30.58
CA THR A 603 -9.07 -3.69 -30.53
C THR A 603 -8.67 -5.13 -30.89
N VAL A 604 -8.91 -6.03 -29.97
CA VAL A 604 -8.64 -7.47 -30.13
C VAL A 604 -9.95 -8.20 -30.39
N GLY A 605 -10.01 -9.00 -31.44
CA GLY A 605 -11.10 -9.92 -31.76
C GLY A 605 -10.82 -11.31 -31.22
N PHE A 606 -11.84 -11.95 -30.69
CA PHE A 606 -11.86 -13.36 -30.30
C PHE A 606 -12.73 -14.13 -31.25
N THR A 607 -12.16 -15.10 -32.01
CA THR A 607 -12.87 -15.98 -32.96
C THR A 607 -12.55 -17.43 -32.59
N PRO A 608 -13.34 -18.05 -31.69
CA PRO A 608 -13.02 -19.38 -31.23
C PRO A 608 -13.05 -20.43 -32.37
N THR A 609 -12.00 -21.23 -32.46
CA THR A 609 -11.91 -22.37 -33.38
C THR A 609 -12.44 -23.67 -32.77
N ALA A 610 -12.59 -23.72 -31.44
CA ALA A 610 -13.10 -24.86 -30.71
C ALA A 610 -13.89 -24.44 -29.47
N LYS A 611 -14.68 -25.36 -28.93
CA LYS A 611 -15.44 -25.18 -27.68
C LYS A 611 -14.54 -25.05 -26.45
N ASN A 612 -15.14 -24.61 -25.32
CA ASN A 612 -14.54 -24.44 -24.00
C ASN A 612 -13.60 -23.25 -23.93
N SER A 613 -12.84 -23.17 -22.82
CA SER A 613 -11.92 -22.07 -22.53
C SER A 613 -10.80 -21.98 -23.57
N ARG A 614 -10.58 -20.77 -24.08
CA ARG A 614 -9.55 -20.41 -25.04
C ARG A 614 -8.69 -19.32 -24.41
N THR A 615 -7.38 -19.46 -24.47
CA THR A 615 -6.44 -18.51 -23.92
C THR A 615 -5.46 -18.01 -24.96
N GLY A 616 -4.97 -16.82 -24.80
CA GLY A 616 -3.96 -16.20 -25.65
C GLY A 616 -3.29 -15.02 -24.93
N ILE A 617 -2.42 -14.36 -25.62
CA ILE A 617 -1.71 -13.16 -25.14
C ILE A 617 -1.72 -12.13 -26.26
N LEU A 618 -2.02 -10.88 -25.93
CA LEU A 618 -1.64 -9.72 -26.73
C LEU A 618 -0.28 -9.25 -26.21
N GLN A 619 0.70 -9.15 -27.09
CA GLN A 619 2.04 -8.67 -26.77
C GLN A 619 2.39 -7.48 -27.64
N LEU A 620 2.89 -6.42 -26.98
CA LEU A 620 3.46 -5.25 -27.62
C LEU A 620 4.98 -5.27 -27.40
N THR A 621 5.73 -4.95 -28.45
CA THR A 621 7.19 -4.76 -28.39
C THR A 621 7.48 -3.33 -28.77
N ASP A 622 8.15 -2.58 -27.89
CA ASP A 622 8.43 -1.18 -28.04
C ASP A 622 9.79 -0.80 -27.41
N ASN A 623 10.08 0.49 -27.26
CA ASN A 623 11.33 0.99 -26.68
C ASN A 623 11.19 1.45 -25.22
N ALA A 624 10.10 1.14 -24.53
CA ALA A 624 9.98 1.43 -23.09
C ALA A 624 10.81 0.43 -22.27
N ALA A 625 11.23 0.85 -21.07
CA ALA A 625 12.03 0.01 -20.18
C ALA A 625 11.28 -1.25 -19.70
N ASN A 626 9.96 -1.18 -19.61
CA ASN A 626 9.07 -2.30 -19.22
C ASN A 626 8.63 -3.19 -20.39
N ASN A 627 9.31 -3.11 -21.55
CA ASN A 627 9.05 -3.93 -22.73
C ASN A 627 9.41 -5.42 -22.51
N PRO A 628 8.59 -6.40 -23.01
CA PRO A 628 7.33 -6.22 -23.72
C PRO A 628 6.12 -6.11 -22.79
N GLN A 629 5.12 -5.27 -23.15
CA GLN A 629 3.83 -5.24 -22.48
C GLN A 629 2.98 -6.44 -22.89
N ARG A 630 2.20 -6.96 -21.93
CA ARG A 630 1.37 -8.14 -22.17
C ARG A 630 -0.03 -7.99 -21.58
N VAL A 631 -1.03 -8.46 -22.34
CA VAL A 631 -2.41 -8.61 -21.88
C VAL A 631 -2.81 -10.08 -22.02
N THR A 632 -3.27 -10.69 -20.94
CA THR A 632 -3.82 -12.04 -20.96
C THR A 632 -5.20 -12.02 -21.61
N LEU A 633 -5.42 -12.87 -22.59
CA LEU A 633 -6.68 -12.98 -23.32
C LEU A 633 -7.37 -14.28 -22.94
N THR A 634 -8.64 -14.20 -22.54
CA THR A 634 -9.45 -15.39 -22.22
C THR A 634 -10.82 -15.27 -22.84
N GLY A 635 -11.33 -16.36 -23.42
CA GLY A 635 -12.66 -16.44 -23.99
C GLY A 635 -13.20 -17.87 -23.94
N MET A 636 -14.49 -18.02 -24.14
CA MET A 636 -15.14 -19.33 -24.17
C MET A 636 -15.84 -19.54 -25.51
N GLY A 637 -15.40 -20.58 -26.26
CA GLY A 637 -16.06 -21.01 -27.49
C GLY A 637 -17.28 -21.84 -27.20
N MET A 638 -18.39 -21.57 -27.90
CA MET A 638 -19.67 -22.29 -27.81
C MET A 638 -20.00 -22.96 -29.13
N SER A 639 -20.48 -24.21 -29.06
CA SER A 639 -20.90 -24.96 -30.22
C SER A 639 -22.40 -24.87 -30.54
N ILE A 640 -23.22 -24.46 -29.56
CA ILE A 640 -24.66 -24.40 -29.70
C ILE A 640 -25.15 -22.96 -29.88
N ALA A 641 -25.84 -22.71 -31.00
CA ALA A 641 -26.53 -21.48 -31.30
C ALA A 641 -28.04 -21.64 -31.12
N LEU A 642 -28.70 -20.63 -30.64
CA LEU A 642 -30.17 -20.51 -30.57
C LEU A 642 -30.64 -19.44 -31.54
N SER A 643 -31.74 -19.74 -32.28
CA SER A 643 -32.38 -18.76 -33.15
C SER A 643 -33.90 -18.87 -33.01
N PRO A 644 -34.58 -17.76 -32.62
CA PRO A 644 -34.04 -16.47 -32.20
C PRO A 644 -33.35 -16.52 -30.82
N THR A 645 -32.51 -15.55 -30.55
CA THR A 645 -31.86 -15.37 -29.22
C THR A 645 -32.73 -14.62 -28.21
N ALA A 646 -33.86 -14.11 -28.68
CA ALA A 646 -34.87 -13.43 -27.88
C ALA A 646 -36.26 -13.68 -28.41
N LEU A 647 -37.20 -14.01 -27.53
CA LEU A 647 -38.62 -14.16 -27.83
C LEU A 647 -39.41 -13.12 -27.07
N ASN A 648 -40.32 -12.42 -27.80
CA ASN A 648 -41.25 -11.48 -27.20
C ASN A 648 -42.69 -11.97 -27.44
N PHE A 649 -43.40 -12.24 -26.39
CA PHE A 649 -44.77 -12.77 -26.42
C PHE A 649 -45.82 -11.64 -26.38
N GLY A 650 -45.40 -10.39 -26.22
CA GLY A 650 -46.32 -9.28 -26.07
C GLY A 650 -47.10 -9.31 -24.77
N ALA A 651 -48.35 -8.86 -24.84
CA ALA A 651 -49.27 -8.76 -23.71
C ALA A 651 -50.29 -9.90 -23.77
N GLU A 652 -50.36 -10.70 -22.69
CA GLU A 652 -51.29 -11.83 -22.55
C GLU A 652 -52.09 -11.67 -21.25
N PRO A 653 -53.41 -12.00 -21.23
CA PRO A 653 -54.18 -12.01 -20.00
C PRO A 653 -53.62 -13.05 -19.03
N VAL A 654 -53.63 -12.70 -17.72
CA VAL A 654 -53.19 -13.62 -16.66
C VAL A 654 -53.97 -14.94 -16.76
N GLY A 655 -53.25 -16.07 -16.80
CA GLY A 655 -53.81 -17.43 -16.92
C GLY A 655 -54.15 -17.87 -18.34
N GLN A 656 -53.94 -17.03 -19.37
CA GLN A 656 -54.07 -17.40 -20.77
C GLN A 656 -52.68 -17.73 -21.36
N THR A 657 -52.62 -18.72 -22.24
CA THR A 657 -51.39 -19.15 -22.87
C THR A 657 -51.26 -18.53 -24.26
N SER A 658 -50.12 -17.91 -24.53
CA SER A 658 -49.81 -17.34 -25.84
C SER A 658 -49.67 -18.41 -26.92
N THR A 659 -49.66 -17.97 -28.18
CA THR A 659 -49.25 -18.86 -29.30
C THR A 659 -47.80 -19.31 -29.07
N PRO A 660 -47.48 -20.63 -29.29
CA PRO A 660 -46.12 -21.12 -29.18
C PRO A 660 -45.19 -20.45 -30.20
N GLN A 661 -43.99 -20.04 -29.74
CA GLN A 661 -42.93 -19.51 -30.62
C GLN A 661 -41.80 -20.55 -30.74
N PRO A 662 -41.33 -20.86 -31.96
CA PRO A 662 -40.29 -21.84 -32.18
C PRO A 662 -38.89 -21.28 -31.88
N VAL A 663 -38.02 -22.13 -31.31
CA VAL A 663 -36.60 -21.90 -31.17
C VAL A 663 -35.84 -23.03 -31.82
N THR A 664 -35.01 -22.67 -32.78
CA THR A 664 -34.08 -23.58 -33.42
C THR A 664 -32.77 -23.67 -32.64
N ILE A 665 -32.31 -24.86 -32.33
CA ILE A 665 -31.06 -25.17 -31.67
C ILE A 665 -30.10 -25.75 -32.71
N SER A 666 -29.00 -25.06 -33.01
CA SER A 666 -28.07 -25.49 -34.08
C SER A 666 -26.70 -25.83 -33.48
N ASN A 667 -26.11 -26.93 -33.89
CA ASN A 667 -24.71 -27.23 -33.60
C ASN A 667 -23.82 -26.64 -34.71
N VAL A 668 -23.14 -25.56 -34.44
CA VAL A 668 -22.26 -24.85 -35.39
C VAL A 668 -20.83 -25.41 -35.42
N SER A 669 -20.55 -26.45 -34.68
CA SER A 669 -19.21 -27.06 -34.61
C SER A 669 -19.09 -28.27 -35.58
N THR A 670 -17.86 -28.76 -35.74
CA THR A 670 -17.52 -29.91 -36.59
C THR A 670 -17.66 -31.27 -35.89
N ALA A 671 -18.12 -31.30 -34.64
CA ALA A 671 -18.29 -32.52 -33.84
C ALA A 671 -19.68 -32.53 -33.17
N SER A 672 -20.18 -33.75 -32.86
CA SER A 672 -21.44 -33.92 -32.13
C SER A 672 -21.37 -33.27 -30.75
N VAL A 673 -22.49 -32.68 -30.30
CA VAL A 673 -22.67 -32.05 -28.99
C VAL A 673 -23.81 -32.74 -28.24
N ASN A 674 -23.56 -33.17 -27.01
CA ASN A 674 -24.60 -33.71 -26.15
C ASN A 674 -25.41 -32.57 -25.53
N LEU A 675 -26.74 -32.64 -25.66
CA LEU A 675 -27.69 -31.75 -24.99
C LEU A 675 -28.08 -32.42 -23.67
N THR A 676 -27.77 -31.78 -22.56
CA THR A 676 -27.91 -32.36 -21.22
C THR A 676 -29.16 -31.89 -20.47
N GLY A 677 -29.87 -30.90 -21.02
CA GLY A 677 -31.12 -30.43 -20.42
C GLY A 677 -31.69 -29.17 -21.07
N PHE A 678 -33.00 -29.01 -20.91
CA PHE A 678 -33.75 -27.81 -21.30
C PHE A 678 -34.50 -27.30 -20.08
N SER A 679 -34.38 -26.00 -19.78
CA SER A 679 -35.04 -25.39 -18.62
C SER A 679 -35.39 -23.94 -18.84
N ILE A 680 -36.37 -23.45 -18.10
CA ILE A 680 -36.69 -22.04 -18.01
C ILE A 680 -36.07 -21.47 -16.73
N GLY A 681 -35.27 -20.42 -16.87
CA GLY A 681 -34.74 -19.61 -15.75
C GLY A 681 -35.52 -18.31 -15.59
N GLY A 682 -35.36 -17.64 -14.43
CA GLY A 682 -36.07 -16.42 -14.10
C GLY A 682 -37.47 -16.72 -13.50
N ILE A 683 -38.53 -16.68 -14.29
CA ILE A 683 -39.91 -16.94 -13.83
C ILE A 683 -40.42 -18.22 -14.51
N PRO A 684 -39.98 -19.42 -14.08
CA PRO A 684 -40.30 -20.69 -14.77
C PRO A 684 -41.79 -21.02 -14.81
N ALA A 685 -42.59 -20.51 -13.88
CA ALA A 685 -44.04 -20.75 -13.86
C ALA A 685 -44.82 -20.07 -14.98
N ASP A 686 -44.20 -19.06 -15.64
CA ASP A 686 -44.84 -18.25 -16.68
C ASP A 686 -44.49 -18.71 -18.11
N TYR A 687 -43.59 -19.65 -18.25
CA TYR A 687 -43.14 -20.13 -19.56
C TYR A 687 -43.12 -21.66 -19.61
N THR A 688 -43.55 -22.24 -20.74
CA THR A 688 -43.59 -23.68 -20.95
C THR A 688 -42.85 -24.06 -22.21
N ILE A 689 -42.06 -25.10 -22.14
CA ILE A 689 -41.41 -25.74 -23.31
C ILE A 689 -42.33 -26.86 -23.82
N SER A 690 -42.60 -26.84 -25.12
CA SER A 690 -43.36 -27.89 -25.81
C SER A 690 -42.71 -28.31 -27.12
N ASP A 691 -43.21 -29.39 -27.73
CA ASP A 691 -42.79 -29.90 -29.06
C ASP A 691 -41.28 -29.99 -29.23
N ASN A 692 -40.60 -30.40 -28.16
CA ASN A 692 -39.14 -30.57 -28.16
C ASN A 692 -38.76 -31.83 -28.93
N ILE A 693 -38.31 -31.63 -30.18
CA ILE A 693 -37.82 -32.72 -31.06
C ILE A 693 -36.31 -32.93 -30.93
N CYS A 694 -35.62 -32.19 -30.01
CA CYS A 694 -34.20 -32.37 -29.79
C CYS A 694 -33.94 -33.64 -28.99
N GLY A 695 -33.10 -34.52 -29.52
CA GLY A 695 -32.59 -35.67 -28.78
C GLY A 695 -31.53 -35.28 -27.73
N THR A 696 -30.88 -36.28 -27.18
CA THR A 696 -29.76 -36.09 -26.23
C THR A 696 -28.42 -35.73 -26.89
N SER A 697 -28.34 -35.77 -28.22
CA SER A 697 -27.15 -35.43 -29.00
C SER A 697 -27.55 -34.77 -30.32
N LEU A 698 -26.81 -33.74 -30.72
CA LEU A 698 -26.98 -33.03 -31.96
C LEU A 698 -25.70 -33.16 -32.78
N ALA A 699 -25.81 -33.78 -33.95
CA ALA A 699 -24.68 -34.04 -34.85
C ALA A 699 -24.07 -32.72 -35.36
N ALA A 700 -22.83 -32.76 -35.85
CA ALA A 700 -22.15 -31.63 -36.45
C ALA A 700 -22.97 -30.98 -37.56
N GLY A 701 -23.15 -29.67 -37.54
CA GLY A 701 -23.86 -28.89 -38.56
C GLY A 701 -25.38 -29.14 -38.64
N THR A 702 -25.97 -29.94 -37.73
CA THR A 702 -27.42 -30.18 -37.71
C THR A 702 -28.15 -29.27 -36.72
N ASN A 703 -29.48 -29.26 -36.83
CA ASN A 703 -30.33 -28.50 -35.91
C ASN A 703 -31.55 -29.34 -35.46
N CYS A 704 -32.18 -28.88 -34.39
CA CYS A 704 -33.46 -29.35 -33.88
C CYS A 704 -34.24 -28.14 -33.37
N SER A 705 -35.52 -28.36 -33.01
CA SER A 705 -36.34 -27.24 -32.51
C SER A 705 -37.18 -27.64 -31.29
N LEU A 706 -37.63 -26.64 -30.58
CA LEU A 706 -38.65 -26.71 -29.56
C LEU A 706 -39.51 -25.44 -29.61
N ASN A 707 -40.68 -25.50 -28.99
CA ASN A 707 -41.55 -24.36 -28.86
C ASN A 707 -41.53 -23.83 -27.42
N VAL A 708 -41.69 -22.53 -27.26
CA VAL A 708 -41.91 -21.86 -25.97
C VAL A 708 -43.22 -21.12 -25.99
N SER A 709 -44.03 -21.26 -24.95
CA SER A 709 -45.30 -20.51 -24.76
C SER A 709 -45.19 -19.68 -23.47
N PHE A 710 -45.93 -18.59 -23.43
CA PHE A 710 -46.02 -17.67 -22.29
C PHE A 710 -47.40 -17.77 -21.67
N ASN A 711 -47.49 -18.04 -20.35
CA ASN A 711 -48.72 -18.06 -19.56
C ASN A 711 -48.48 -17.26 -18.28
N PRO A 712 -48.74 -15.96 -18.27
CA PRO A 712 -48.45 -15.13 -17.12
C PRO A 712 -49.27 -15.51 -15.89
N THR A 713 -48.60 -15.72 -14.76
CA THR A 713 -49.22 -15.98 -13.46
C THR A 713 -49.61 -14.69 -12.71
N LYS A 714 -49.07 -13.54 -13.14
CA LYS A 714 -49.33 -12.23 -12.53
C LYS A 714 -49.25 -11.10 -13.59
N LYS A 715 -49.90 -9.97 -13.28
CA LYS A 715 -49.80 -8.75 -14.10
C LYS A 715 -48.40 -8.16 -14.08
N GLY A 716 -48.05 -7.41 -15.16
CA GLY A 716 -46.80 -6.69 -15.34
C GLY A 716 -45.77 -7.46 -16.19
N THR A 717 -44.58 -6.88 -16.36
CA THR A 717 -43.50 -7.46 -17.15
C THR A 717 -43.01 -8.74 -16.52
N ARG A 718 -42.87 -9.78 -17.37
CA ARG A 718 -42.47 -11.15 -16.97
C ARG A 718 -41.24 -11.53 -17.81
N ASN A 719 -40.07 -11.59 -17.19
CA ASN A 719 -38.82 -11.93 -17.90
C ASN A 719 -38.36 -13.35 -17.53
N GLY A 720 -37.97 -14.12 -18.53
CA GLY A 720 -37.44 -15.46 -18.38
C GLY A 720 -36.24 -15.69 -19.29
N LYS A 721 -35.66 -16.86 -19.21
CA LYS A 721 -34.60 -17.35 -20.09
C LYS A 721 -34.83 -18.82 -20.44
N LEU A 722 -34.84 -19.17 -21.73
CA LEU A 722 -34.67 -20.54 -22.14
C LEU A 722 -33.18 -20.92 -22.00
N ASN A 723 -32.87 -21.97 -21.29
CA ASN A 723 -31.52 -22.51 -21.09
C ASN A 723 -31.43 -23.88 -21.76
N VAL A 724 -30.43 -24.05 -22.63
CA VAL A 724 -30.09 -25.32 -23.27
C VAL A 724 -28.73 -25.75 -22.77
N ALA A 725 -28.70 -26.60 -21.76
CA ALA A 725 -27.49 -27.16 -21.18
C ALA A 725 -26.84 -28.17 -22.14
N ASN A 726 -25.52 -28.06 -22.33
CA ASN A 726 -24.80 -28.89 -23.27
C ASN A 726 -23.31 -29.02 -22.93
N ASN A 727 -22.60 -29.97 -23.51
CA ASN A 727 -21.15 -30.16 -23.38
C ASN A 727 -20.35 -29.42 -24.47
N GLY A 728 -20.97 -28.52 -25.21
CA GLY A 728 -20.39 -27.77 -26.32
C GLY A 728 -19.94 -26.34 -25.94
N GLY A 729 -19.44 -26.13 -24.71
CA GLY A 729 -18.99 -24.83 -24.23
C GLY A 729 -19.93 -24.18 -23.22
N GLY A 730 -20.83 -24.96 -22.60
CA GLY A 730 -21.74 -24.55 -21.55
C GLY A 730 -23.17 -24.29 -22.02
N THR A 731 -23.98 -23.63 -21.19
CA THR A 731 -25.41 -23.40 -21.47
C THR A 731 -25.61 -22.30 -22.51
N ALA A 732 -26.31 -22.60 -23.57
CA ALA A 732 -26.80 -21.61 -24.53
C ALA A 732 -28.14 -21.03 -24.02
N THR A 733 -28.39 -19.73 -24.21
CA THR A 733 -29.57 -19.06 -23.67
C THR A 733 -30.28 -18.17 -24.66
N ALA A 734 -31.62 -18.14 -24.61
CA ALA A 734 -32.44 -17.12 -25.26
C ALA A 734 -33.27 -16.37 -24.22
N THR A 735 -33.40 -15.06 -24.38
CA THR A 735 -34.22 -14.23 -23.49
C THR A 735 -35.70 -14.38 -23.81
N LEU A 736 -36.54 -14.40 -22.79
CA LEU A 736 -37.99 -14.47 -22.92
C LEU A 736 -38.60 -13.25 -22.25
N THR A 737 -39.48 -12.57 -22.97
CA THR A 737 -40.19 -11.38 -22.45
C THR A 737 -41.66 -11.45 -22.76
N GLY A 738 -42.51 -11.05 -21.83
CA GLY A 738 -43.94 -10.95 -21.97
C GLY A 738 -44.52 -10.03 -20.90
N THR A 739 -45.74 -9.61 -21.06
CA THR A 739 -46.47 -8.77 -20.09
C THR A 739 -47.80 -9.41 -19.75
N GLY A 740 -48.05 -9.75 -18.48
CA GLY A 740 -49.35 -10.17 -17.98
C GLY A 740 -50.30 -8.98 -17.85
N GLN A 741 -51.51 -9.09 -18.39
CA GLN A 741 -52.56 -8.07 -18.32
C GLN A 741 -53.69 -8.45 -17.35
#